data_878855b5db621debb154d4dd18c2ca74
#
_entry.id   878855b5db621debb154d4dd18c2ca74
#
_cell.length_a   1.000
_cell.length_b   1.000
_cell.length_c   1.000
_cell.angle_alpha   90.00
_cell.angle_beta   90.00
_cell.angle_gamma   90.00
#
_symmetry.space_group_name_H-M   'P 1'
#
loop_
_entity.id
_entity.type
_entity.pdbx_description
1 polymer ?
#
loop_
_entity_poly.entity_id
_entity_poly.type
_entity_poly.pdbx_seq_one_letter_code
_entity_poly.pdbx_strand_id
1 'polypeptide(L)'
;MAGGPAHKLAQPGTGCCPGRMQNSRSKPCSCPSLKLREVASMYFTMVAAFLVILVVALQGSVPRGSDFPYKVPLDPQGLLELSWNVSYPEQVVNFQLLIRDLQFGLLFGMSDRGEFENADLAVLWSDGHNSYFEDAWSDAKGQLHMDSQQDYQLLGARRAPEGLYLLFRRAFSTCDPKDYLIEDGTVHLIYGILEKPVHSLQAINISALHGGLQRVQLLKPNISIPELPRDMKTMEITAPDVVIPSQETTYWCYMAELPEGFPKHHIIMCAAEFDSFPHYNGPCDSKMKPDRLNYCRHVLAAWAMGAQAFYYPEEAGLAFGGPGSSRYLRLEIHYHNPLVFKGRRDSSGIRLYYTATLRPYDAGIMELGLVYTPVMAIPPGEDNFILTGYCTDKCTQLALPAAGIRIFASQLHTHLAGRKVVTVLARDGREQQVVNADRHYSPHFQVQGLQGHWGTWLGVTPGHSGTALLSCVPFAPLPSQEIRMLKEVVAVFPGDELITTCTYNTEDRSRATVGGFGILEEMCVNYVHYYPQTQLELCKSAVDPGYLHRYFNLVNRFNDEEICMCPQVSVPQQFYSIPWNTFNRDVLKSLYSFAPISMHCNKSSAVRFPGEWEKQPLPSITERLRERIPRCPPAPEPHPAAPIPLNLGQLRRD
;
A
#
# COMPACT_ATOMS: atom_id res chain seq x y z
N MET A 1 3.93 61.26 -14.57
CA MET A 1 3.98 61.64 -16.01
C MET A 1 3.61 60.37 -16.76
N ALA A 2 2.40 60.39 -17.20
CA ALA A 2 1.84 60.33 -18.54
C ALA A 2 2.13 59.02 -19.25
N GLY A 3 1.27 58.20 -19.79
CA GLY A 3 -0.17 58.30 -20.05
C GLY A 3 -0.55 57.01 -20.81
N GLY A 4 -1.78 56.58 -20.62
CA GLY A 4 -2.37 55.50 -21.42
C GLY A 4 -2.69 55.90 -22.87
N PRO A 5 -3.39 55.08 -23.64
CA PRO A 5 -4.84 54.98 -23.50
C PRO A 5 -5.50 53.64 -23.80
N ALA A 6 -6.74 53.56 -23.37
CA ALA A 6 -7.74 52.54 -23.63
C ALA A 6 -8.40 52.66 -25.02
N HIS A 7 -8.92 51.53 -25.55
CA HIS A 7 -10.03 51.49 -26.52
C HIS A 7 -10.86 50.23 -26.26
N LYS A 8 -12.01 50.41 -25.68
CA LYS A 8 -13.41 50.61 -26.10
C LYS A 8 -14.05 49.43 -26.82
N LEU A 9 -15.05 48.95 -26.10
CA LEU A 9 -16.22 48.13 -26.48
C LEU A 9 -16.95 48.65 -27.73
N ALA A 10 -17.56 47.74 -28.49
CA ALA A 10 -18.76 48.01 -29.30
C ALA A 10 -19.66 46.77 -29.32
N GLN A 11 -20.88 46.95 -28.90
CA GLN A 11 -22.05 46.08 -29.06
C GLN A 11 -22.95 46.59 -30.20
N PRO A 12 -24.14 46.02 -30.48
CA PRO A 12 -24.54 45.47 -31.78
C PRO A 12 -25.58 46.35 -32.51
N GLY A 13 -25.73 46.12 -33.80
CA GLY A 13 -26.74 46.81 -34.59
C GLY A 13 -27.85 45.90 -35.08
N THR A 14 -29.03 46.17 -34.58
CA THR A 14 -30.34 45.73 -35.13
C THR A 14 -30.69 46.55 -36.37
N GLY A 15 -31.32 45.91 -37.39
CA GLY A 15 -31.87 46.63 -38.53
C GLY A 15 -32.94 45.83 -39.24
N CYS A 16 -34.16 46.25 -39.06
CA CYS A 16 -35.39 45.76 -39.72
C CYS A 16 -35.59 46.33 -41.11
N CYS A 17 -36.34 45.58 -41.92
CA CYS A 17 -37.16 45.83 -43.09
C CYS A 17 -37.44 47.31 -43.52
N PRO A 18 -37.98 47.65 -44.73
CA PRO A 18 -39.08 46.98 -45.45
C PRO A 18 -39.13 47.17 -47.02
N GLY A 19 -40.10 46.43 -47.62
CA GLY A 19 -40.93 46.95 -48.68
C GLY A 19 -40.68 46.49 -50.11
N ARG A 20 -41.53 46.00 -50.90
CA ARG A 20 -42.85 46.44 -51.41
C ARG A 20 -43.32 45.45 -52.49
N MET A 21 -44.63 45.26 -52.52
CA MET A 21 -45.49 44.57 -53.49
C MET A 21 -45.12 44.70 -54.97
N GLN A 22 -45.38 43.63 -55.75
CA GLN A 22 -46.27 43.72 -56.90
C GLN A 22 -46.89 42.36 -57.29
N ASN A 23 -48.20 42.47 -57.64
CA ASN A 23 -49.14 41.46 -58.08
C ASN A 23 -48.72 40.61 -59.29
N SER A 24 -49.08 39.33 -59.34
CA SER A 24 -49.85 38.76 -60.46
C SER A 24 -50.43 37.36 -60.12
N ARG A 25 -51.68 37.24 -60.35
CA ARG A 25 -52.67 36.16 -60.47
C ARG A 25 -52.28 34.72 -60.58
N SER A 26 -52.96 33.93 -59.74
CA SER A 26 -53.73 32.72 -60.04
C SER A 26 -53.03 31.42 -60.47
N LYS A 27 -53.09 30.44 -59.52
CA LYS A 27 -53.79 29.15 -59.71
C LYS A 27 -53.75 28.34 -58.40
N PRO A 28 -54.80 27.56 -58.04
CA PRO A 28 -54.83 26.81 -56.82
C PRO A 28 -54.05 25.50 -56.94
N CYS A 29 -53.05 25.26 -56.11
CA CYS A 29 -52.46 23.95 -55.91
C CYS A 29 -53.24 23.23 -54.82
N SER A 30 -53.84 22.11 -55.19
CA SER A 30 -54.45 21.13 -54.29
C SER A 30 -53.39 20.50 -53.41
N CYS A 31 -53.54 20.63 -52.11
CA CYS A 31 -52.81 19.83 -51.15
C CYS A 31 -53.38 18.41 -51.10
N PRO A 32 -52.53 17.37 -51.19
CA PRO A 32 -52.97 16.02 -50.88
C PRO A 32 -53.11 15.91 -49.36
N SER A 33 -54.28 15.50 -48.92
CA SER A 33 -54.59 15.12 -47.55
C SER A 33 -53.75 13.87 -47.15
N LEU A 34 -52.59 14.07 -46.53
CA LEU A 34 -51.88 13.00 -45.86
C LEU A 34 -52.71 12.59 -44.64
N LYS A 35 -53.12 11.32 -44.63
CA LYS A 35 -53.98 10.71 -43.64
C LYS A 35 -53.32 10.81 -42.26
N LEU A 36 -53.97 11.46 -41.33
CA LEU A 36 -53.56 11.58 -39.90
C LEU A 36 -53.15 10.26 -39.22
N ARG A 37 -53.51 9.10 -39.82
CA ARG A 37 -53.14 7.77 -39.31
C ARG A 37 -51.67 7.38 -39.51
N GLU A 38 -51.04 7.83 -40.57
CA GLU A 38 -49.64 7.49 -40.86
C GLU A 38 -48.63 8.33 -40.04
N VAL A 39 -48.95 9.60 -39.77
CA VAL A 39 -48.13 10.46 -38.90
C VAL A 39 -48.17 10.01 -37.45
N ALA A 40 -49.36 9.58 -36.95
CA ALA A 40 -49.48 9.00 -35.60
C ALA A 40 -48.70 7.68 -35.45
N SER A 41 -48.67 6.83 -36.49
CA SER A 41 -47.90 5.57 -36.48
C SER A 41 -46.38 5.81 -36.51
N MET A 42 -45.92 6.80 -37.27
CA MET A 42 -44.49 7.18 -37.27
C MET A 42 -44.04 7.81 -35.94
N TYR A 43 -44.87 8.64 -35.30
CA TYR A 43 -44.56 9.18 -33.97
C TYR A 43 -44.54 8.09 -32.90
N PHE A 44 -45.47 7.12 -32.94
CA PHE A 44 -45.50 6.01 -32.00
C PHE A 44 -44.27 5.08 -32.16
N THR A 45 -43.85 4.80 -33.39
CA THR A 45 -42.63 4.02 -33.68
C THR A 45 -41.35 4.80 -33.31
N MET A 46 -41.28 6.10 -33.53
CA MET A 46 -40.13 6.93 -33.09
C MET A 46 -40.05 7.03 -31.57
N VAL A 47 -41.17 7.25 -30.87
CA VAL A 47 -41.21 7.28 -29.40
C VAL A 47 -40.90 5.92 -28.79
N ALA A 48 -41.41 4.82 -29.40
CA ALA A 48 -41.04 3.48 -28.95
C ALA A 48 -39.58 3.14 -29.21
N ALA A 49 -39.01 3.56 -30.35
CA ALA A 49 -37.59 3.40 -30.64
C ALA A 49 -36.72 4.27 -29.71
N PHE A 50 -37.15 5.50 -29.39
CA PHE A 50 -36.44 6.35 -28.40
C PHE A 50 -36.53 5.80 -26.99
N LEU A 51 -37.68 5.23 -26.58
CA LEU A 51 -37.83 4.53 -25.29
C LEU A 51 -36.99 3.26 -25.22
N VAL A 52 -36.90 2.48 -26.29
CA VAL A 52 -36.03 1.30 -26.35
C VAL A 52 -34.54 1.71 -26.33
N ILE A 53 -34.14 2.78 -27.03
CA ILE A 53 -32.80 3.31 -26.98
C ILE A 53 -32.48 3.90 -25.60
N LEU A 54 -33.44 4.56 -24.94
CA LEU A 54 -33.29 5.07 -23.59
C LEU A 54 -33.21 3.93 -22.54
N VAL A 55 -33.97 2.86 -22.70
CA VAL A 55 -33.92 1.66 -21.84
C VAL A 55 -32.60 0.88 -22.06
N VAL A 56 -32.11 0.82 -23.30
CA VAL A 56 -30.81 0.20 -23.62
C VAL A 56 -29.64 1.09 -23.16
N ALA A 57 -29.80 2.43 -23.15
CA ALA A 57 -28.82 3.36 -22.60
C ALA A 57 -28.83 3.43 -21.07
N LEU A 58 -29.95 3.07 -20.42
CA LEU A 58 -30.07 2.95 -18.95
C LEU A 58 -29.71 1.55 -18.43
N GLN A 59 -29.60 0.55 -19.30
CA GLN A 59 -28.92 -0.70 -18.97
C GLN A 59 -27.43 -0.42 -19.11
N GLY A 60 -26.83 0.11 -18.03
CA GLY A 60 -25.41 0.24 -17.91
C GLY A 60 -24.76 -1.08 -18.36
N SER A 61 -23.89 -1.02 -19.35
CA SER A 61 -23.16 -2.20 -19.84
C SER A 61 -22.48 -2.87 -18.66
N VAL A 62 -22.89 -4.09 -18.33
CA VAL A 62 -22.18 -4.90 -17.34
C VAL A 62 -20.72 -4.98 -17.80
N PRO A 63 -19.75 -4.53 -16.99
CA PRO A 63 -18.36 -4.54 -17.38
C PRO A 63 -17.91 -5.93 -17.82
N ARG A 64 -17.15 -6.02 -18.92
CA ARG A 64 -16.57 -7.28 -19.38
C ARG A 64 -15.30 -7.55 -18.59
N GLY A 65 -14.86 -8.80 -18.46
CA GLY A 65 -13.68 -9.19 -17.68
C GLY A 65 -12.36 -8.46 -18.00
N SER A 66 -12.28 -7.75 -19.15
CA SER A 66 -11.19 -6.83 -19.48
C SER A 66 -11.19 -5.50 -18.69
N ASP A 67 -12.27 -5.20 -17.97
CA ASP A 67 -12.48 -3.91 -17.29
C ASP A 67 -11.95 -3.92 -15.84
N PHE A 68 -11.42 -5.06 -15.34
CA PHE A 68 -10.90 -5.24 -14.00
C PHE A 68 -9.39 -5.53 -14.04
N PRO A 69 -8.55 -4.49 -14.02
CA PRO A 69 -7.09 -4.63 -14.17
C PRO A 69 -6.39 -5.26 -12.96
N TYR A 70 -7.03 -5.22 -11.80
CA TYR A 70 -6.45 -5.75 -10.56
C TYR A 70 -7.14 -7.04 -10.17
N LYS A 71 -6.36 -8.01 -9.67
CA LYS A 71 -6.84 -9.34 -9.35
C LYS A 71 -6.02 -9.99 -8.24
N VAL A 72 -6.68 -10.71 -7.34
CA VAL A 72 -6.04 -11.46 -6.25
C VAL A 72 -6.88 -12.68 -5.86
N PRO A 73 -6.29 -13.86 -5.61
CA PRO A 73 -6.99 -14.94 -4.92
C PRO A 73 -7.21 -14.53 -3.47
N LEU A 74 -8.40 -14.74 -2.92
CA LEU A 74 -8.69 -14.48 -1.52
C LEU A 74 -8.33 -15.66 -0.62
N ASP A 75 -8.41 -16.87 -1.15
CA ASP A 75 -8.12 -18.12 -0.44
C ASP A 75 -6.98 -18.91 -1.10
N PRO A 76 -6.23 -19.72 -0.32
CA PRO A 76 -5.12 -20.51 -0.84
C PRO A 76 -5.50 -21.61 -1.83
N GLN A 77 -6.77 -22.07 -1.82
CA GLN A 77 -7.28 -23.11 -2.70
C GLN A 77 -7.75 -22.55 -4.05
N GLY A 78 -7.86 -21.21 -4.15
CA GLY A 78 -8.33 -20.53 -5.35
C GLY A 78 -9.84 -20.68 -5.58
N LEU A 79 -10.62 -20.94 -4.52
CA LEU A 79 -12.08 -21.02 -4.58
C LEU A 79 -12.71 -19.63 -4.71
N LEU A 80 -12.06 -18.61 -4.16
CA LEU A 80 -12.48 -17.23 -4.18
C LEU A 80 -11.42 -16.36 -4.86
N GLU A 81 -11.85 -15.59 -5.85
CA GLU A 81 -10.97 -14.71 -6.61
C GLU A 81 -11.60 -13.33 -6.76
N LEU A 82 -10.93 -12.31 -6.23
CA LEU A 82 -11.36 -10.93 -6.33
C LEU A 82 -10.66 -10.24 -7.51
N SER A 83 -11.44 -9.57 -8.34
CA SER A 83 -10.95 -8.61 -9.33
C SER A 83 -11.58 -7.25 -9.05
N TRP A 84 -10.86 -6.15 -9.28
CA TRP A 84 -11.41 -4.82 -9.07
C TRP A 84 -10.87 -3.77 -10.03
N ASN A 85 -11.62 -2.69 -10.16
CA ASN A 85 -11.16 -1.44 -10.73
C ASN A 85 -11.53 -0.25 -9.83
N VAL A 86 -10.89 0.88 -10.07
CA VAL A 86 -11.04 2.09 -9.24
C VAL A 86 -11.49 3.24 -10.13
N SER A 87 -12.62 3.86 -9.81
CA SER A 87 -13.07 5.11 -10.41
C SER A 87 -12.76 6.28 -9.48
N TYR A 88 -11.62 6.95 -9.69
CA TYR A 88 -11.24 8.13 -8.91
C TYR A 88 -12.19 9.33 -9.09
N PRO A 89 -12.75 9.60 -10.30
CA PRO A 89 -13.73 10.67 -10.47
C PRO A 89 -15.01 10.45 -9.67
N GLU A 90 -15.47 9.21 -9.56
CA GLU A 90 -16.68 8.83 -8.82
C GLU A 90 -16.38 8.47 -7.36
N GLN A 91 -15.10 8.30 -7.00
CA GLN A 91 -14.62 7.83 -5.70
C GLN A 91 -15.25 6.49 -5.28
N VAL A 92 -15.27 5.52 -6.21
CA VAL A 92 -15.81 4.19 -5.98
C VAL A 92 -14.82 3.10 -6.39
N VAL A 93 -14.90 1.95 -5.72
CA VAL A 93 -14.29 0.70 -6.14
C VAL A 93 -15.38 -0.21 -6.68
N ASN A 94 -15.20 -0.72 -7.89
CA ASN A 94 -16.04 -1.76 -8.44
C ASN A 94 -15.35 -3.10 -8.23
N PHE A 95 -16.05 -4.04 -7.62
CA PHE A 95 -15.59 -5.38 -7.28
C PHE A 95 -16.26 -6.43 -8.15
N GLN A 96 -15.49 -7.39 -8.63
CA GLN A 96 -15.97 -8.62 -9.24
C GLN A 96 -15.40 -9.80 -8.46
N LEU A 97 -16.25 -10.54 -7.78
CA LEU A 97 -15.89 -11.70 -6.99
C LEU A 97 -16.31 -12.98 -7.73
N LEU A 98 -15.34 -13.84 -8.05
CA LEU A 98 -15.59 -15.18 -8.59
C LEU A 98 -15.59 -16.18 -7.43
N ILE A 99 -16.68 -16.89 -7.26
CA ILE A 99 -16.91 -17.90 -6.23
C ILE A 99 -17.10 -19.24 -6.92
N ARG A 100 -16.12 -20.16 -6.78
CA ARG A 100 -16.12 -21.45 -7.51
C ARG A 100 -16.96 -22.52 -6.84
N ASP A 101 -17.04 -22.52 -5.51
CA ASP A 101 -17.85 -23.45 -4.74
C ASP A 101 -18.67 -22.69 -3.69
N LEU A 102 -19.79 -22.12 -4.15
CA LEU A 102 -20.72 -21.42 -3.28
C LEU A 102 -21.81 -22.38 -2.80
N GLN A 103 -21.94 -22.55 -1.49
CA GLN A 103 -23.01 -23.38 -0.91
C GLN A 103 -24.23 -22.55 -0.52
N PHE A 104 -24.20 -21.80 0.58
CA PHE A 104 -25.35 -21.04 1.08
C PHE A 104 -25.09 -19.56 1.24
N GLY A 105 -23.83 -19.14 1.15
CA GLY A 105 -23.50 -17.73 1.18
C GLY A 105 -22.04 -17.45 1.45
N LEU A 106 -21.73 -16.16 1.43
CA LEU A 106 -20.40 -15.61 1.62
C LEU A 106 -20.49 -14.27 2.33
N LEU A 107 -19.64 -14.05 3.31
CA LEU A 107 -19.31 -12.75 3.85
C LEU A 107 -18.05 -12.28 3.17
N PHE A 108 -18.03 -11.04 2.72
CA PHE A 108 -16.85 -10.35 2.20
C PHE A 108 -16.82 -8.95 2.76
N GLY A 109 -15.66 -8.49 3.24
CA GLY A 109 -15.59 -7.14 3.77
C GLY A 109 -14.20 -6.68 4.12
N MET A 110 -14.16 -5.61 4.92
CA MET A 110 -12.95 -4.91 5.32
C MET A 110 -12.95 -4.65 6.82
N SER A 111 -11.77 -4.71 7.43
CA SER A 111 -11.59 -4.31 8.82
C SER A 111 -10.19 -3.73 9.05
N ASP A 112 -9.99 -3.04 10.16
CA ASP A 112 -8.74 -2.35 10.47
C ASP A 112 -7.54 -3.29 10.60
N ARG A 113 -7.77 -4.51 11.08
CA ARG A 113 -6.71 -5.48 11.39
C ARG A 113 -6.90 -6.85 10.75
N GLY A 114 -8.04 -7.09 10.11
CA GLY A 114 -8.36 -8.36 9.46
C GLY A 114 -9.13 -9.35 10.33
N GLU A 115 -9.65 -8.91 11.47
CA GLU A 115 -10.60 -9.65 12.27
C GLU A 115 -12.03 -9.37 11.79
N PHE A 116 -12.95 -10.27 12.18
CA PHE A 116 -14.37 -10.09 11.90
C PHE A 116 -15.07 -9.14 12.89
N GLU A 117 -14.43 -8.80 14.00
CA GLU A 117 -14.91 -7.82 14.95
C GLU A 117 -14.69 -6.40 14.43
N ASN A 118 -15.69 -5.54 14.57
CA ASN A 118 -15.70 -4.16 14.05
C ASN A 118 -15.40 -4.09 12.54
N ALA A 119 -15.99 -5.01 11.78
CA ALA A 119 -15.80 -5.11 10.33
C ALA A 119 -17.01 -4.57 9.57
N ASP A 120 -16.75 -4.05 8.38
CA ASP A 120 -17.68 -3.60 7.36
C ASP A 120 -17.83 -4.72 6.31
N LEU A 121 -19.03 -5.21 6.08
CA LEU A 121 -19.30 -6.49 5.44
C LEU A 121 -20.41 -6.45 4.38
N ALA A 122 -20.12 -6.90 3.17
CA ALA A 122 -21.13 -7.33 2.20
C ALA A 122 -21.47 -8.80 2.45
N VAL A 123 -22.73 -9.11 2.71
CA VAL A 123 -23.19 -10.46 3.04
C VAL A 123 -24.13 -11.00 1.96
N LEU A 124 -23.69 -12.03 1.26
CA LEU A 124 -24.52 -12.84 0.38
C LEU A 124 -24.98 -14.08 1.17
N TRP A 125 -26.28 -14.26 1.38
CA TRP A 125 -26.79 -15.37 2.18
C TRP A 125 -28.08 -15.95 1.64
N SER A 126 -28.45 -17.17 2.05
CA SER A 126 -29.67 -17.86 1.64
C SER A 126 -30.37 -18.50 2.84
N ASP A 127 -31.73 -18.38 2.83
CA ASP A 127 -32.62 -19.10 3.75
C ASP A 127 -32.96 -20.53 3.29
N GLY A 128 -32.35 -20.95 2.17
CA GLY A 128 -32.67 -22.24 1.50
C GLY A 128 -33.68 -22.12 0.38
N HIS A 129 -34.41 -21.02 0.28
CA HIS A 129 -35.40 -20.72 -0.77
C HIS A 129 -35.06 -19.49 -1.56
N ASN A 130 -34.74 -18.41 -0.85
CA ASN A 130 -34.35 -17.12 -1.41
C ASN A 130 -32.89 -16.79 -1.10
N SER A 131 -32.32 -15.86 -1.84
CA SER A 131 -31.01 -15.35 -1.61
C SER A 131 -31.06 -13.83 -1.44
N TYR A 132 -30.20 -13.30 -0.59
CA TYR A 132 -30.15 -11.91 -0.21
C TYR A 132 -28.72 -11.39 -0.32
N PHE A 133 -28.56 -10.13 -0.65
CA PHE A 133 -27.29 -9.42 -0.62
C PHE A 133 -27.49 -8.15 0.18
N GLU A 134 -26.79 -8.00 1.29
CA GLU A 134 -27.00 -6.95 2.27
C GLU A 134 -25.69 -6.37 2.74
N ASP A 135 -25.69 -5.09 3.04
CA ASP A 135 -24.65 -4.40 3.77
C ASP A 135 -24.87 -4.59 5.27
N ALA A 136 -23.79 -4.92 5.96
CA ALA A 136 -23.81 -5.23 7.39
C ALA A 136 -22.50 -4.83 8.06
N TRP A 137 -22.54 -4.58 9.34
CA TRP A 137 -21.36 -4.40 10.15
C TRP A 137 -21.35 -5.34 11.36
N SER A 138 -20.19 -5.64 11.89
CA SER A 138 -20.04 -6.45 13.10
C SER A 138 -19.59 -5.59 14.27
N ASP A 139 -20.09 -5.91 15.47
CA ASP A 139 -19.66 -5.22 16.69
C ASP A 139 -18.36 -5.82 17.26
N ALA A 140 -17.87 -5.26 18.37
CA ALA A 140 -16.66 -5.72 19.06
C ALA A 140 -16.77 -7.14 19.65
N LYS A 141 -17.95 -7.77 19.61
CA LYS A 141 -18.19 -9.16 20.01
C LYS A 141 -18.38 -10.09 18.81
N GLY A 142 -18.28 -9.53 17.60
CA GLY A 142 -18.51 -10.27 16.37
C GLY A 142 -19.99 -10.55 16.07
N GLN A 143 -20.92 -9.79 16.65
CA GLN A 143 -22.34 -9.92 16.28
C GLN A 143 -22.63 -9.09 15.05
N LEU A 144 -23.31 -9.68 14.05
CA LEU A 144 -23.70 -9.00 12.84
C LEU A 144 -24.94 -8.14 13.02
N HIS A 145 -24.89 -6.96 12.45
CA HIS A 145 -25.98 -5.99 12.39
C HIS A 145 -26.19 -5.57 10.94
N MET A 146 -27.45 -5.52 10.49
CA MET A 146 -27.77 -4.94 9.20
C MET A 146 -27.51 -3.45 9.25
N ASP A 147 -26.83 -2.93 8.20
CA ASP A 147 -26.63 -1.51 8.13
C ASP A 147 -27.91 -0.78 7.70
N SER A 148 -28.14 0.39 8.32
CA SER A 148 -29.25 1.26 7.96
C SER A 148 -29.05 1.91 6.60
N GLN A 149 -27.81 2.12 6.19
CA GLN A 149 -27.39 2.64 4.90
C GLN A 149 -26.72 1.51 4.11
N GLN A 150 -27.23 1.18 2.93
CA GLN A 150 -26.76 0.06 2.12
C GLN A 150 -25.75 0.56 1.08
N ASP A 151 -24.49 0.59 1.44
CA ASP A 151 -23.39 1.18 0.66
C ASP A 151 -22.70 0.18 -0.29
N TYR A 152 -22.77 -1.11 0.01
CA TYR A 152 -22.42 -2.16 -0.95
C TYR A 152 -23.56 -2.35 -1.96
N GLN A 153 -23.43 -1.75 -3.13
CA GLN A 153 -24.44 -1.77 -4.18
C GLN A 153 -24.21 -2.96 -5.11
N LEU A 154 -25.11 -3.96 -5.08
CA LEU A 154 -25.11 -5.07 -6.03
C LEU A 154 -25.42 -4.57 -7.44
N LEU A 155 -24.51 -4.78 -8.39
CA LEU A 155 -24.68 -4.44 -9.81
C LEU A 155 -25.16 -5.63 -10.63
N GLY A 156 -24.87 -6.85 -10.19
CA GLY A 156 -25.32 -8.06 -10.86
C GLY A 156 -24.67 -9.34 -10.34
N ALA A 157 -25.31 -10.45 -10.69
CA ALA A 157 -24.78 -11.78 -10.43
C ALA A 157 -24.92 -12.64 -11.69
N ARG A 158 -23.88 -13.37 -12.06
CA ARG A 158 -23.85 -14.20 -13.28
C ARG A 158 -23.20 -15.54 -13.01
N ARG A 159 -23.86 -16.62 -13.40
CA ARG A 159 -23.26 -17.96 -13.44
C ARG A 159 -22.44 -18.18 -14.71
N ALA A 160 -21.35 -18.86 -14.55
CA ALA A 160 -20.50 -19.36 -15.61
C ALA A 160 -19.99 -20.76 -15.24
N PRO A 161 -19.42 -21.52 -16.19
CA PRO A 161 -18.89 -22.87 -15.91
C PRO A 161 -17.86 -22.90 -14.78
N GLU A 162 -17.09 -21.82 -14.61
CA GLU A 162 -16.05 -21.68 -13.60
C GLU A 162 -16.55 -21.28 -12.21
N GLY A 163 -17.82 -20.82 -12.08
CA GLY A 163 -18.42 -20.42 -10.80
C GLY A 163 -19.44 -19.29 -10.90
N LEU A 164 -19.75 -18.67 -9.78
CA LEU A 164 -20.61 -17.50 -9.67
C LEU A 164 -19.75 -16.23 -9.69
N TYR A 165 -20.05 -15.32 -10.60
CA TYR A 165 -19.54 -13.94 -10.60
C TYR A 165 -20.56 -13.05 -9.90
N LEU A 166 -20.09 -12.38 -8.84
CA LEU A 166 -20.83 -11.36 -8.11
C LEU A 166 -20.17 -10.01 -8.41
N LEU A 167 -20.95 -9.06 -8.94
CA LEU A 167 -20.49 -7.72 -9.27
C LEU A 167 -21.17 -6.72 -8.36
N PHE A 168 -20.39 -5.94 -7.62
CA PHE A 168 -20.90 -4.91 -6.72
C PHE A 168 -19.90 -3.74 -6.65
N ARG A 169 -20.34 -2.62 -6.09
CA ARG A 169 -19.50 -1.46 -5.90
C ARG A 169 -19.69 -0.85 -4.52
N ARG A 170 -18.69 -0.08 -4.09
CA ARG A 170 -18.69 0.66 -2.84
C ARG A 170 -17.91 1.98 -2.98
N ALA A 171 -18.39 3.05 -2.36
CA ALA A 171 -17.68 4.33 -2.29
C ALA A 171 -16.42 4.21 -1.42
N PHE A 172 -15.42 5.07 -1.66
CA PHE A 172 -14.24 5.14 -0.79
C PHE A 172 -14.64 5.53 0.63
N SER A 173 -15.53 6.50 0.76
CA SER A 173 -16.16 6.92 2.01
C SER A 173 -17.66 6.91 1.82
N THR A 174 -18.36 6.26 2.72
CA THR A 174 -19.82 6.17 2.77
C THR A 174 -20.39 7.25 3.69
N CYS A 175 -19.55 7.83 4.51
CA CYS A 175 -19.93 8.75 5.58
C CYS A 175 -20.69 8.08 6.75
N ASP A 176 -20.77 6.76 6.74
CA ASP A 176 -21.21 6.00 7.90
C ASP A 176 -20.00 5.72 8.83
N PRO A 177 -20.10 6.00 10.15
CA PRO A 177 -19.02 5.74 11.10
C PRO A 177 -18.81 4.23 11.40
N LYS A 178 -19.69 3.36 10.90
CA LYS A 178 -19.59 1.89 11.02
C LYS A 178 -18.83 1.28 9.86
N ASP A 179 -18.74 2.02 8.78
CA ASP A 179 -18.12 1.59 7.56
C ASP A 179 -16.61 1.80 7.54
N TYR A 180 -15.92 0.92 6.86
CA TYR A 180 -14.50 1.04 6.62
C TYR A 180 -14.21 2.16 5.61
N LEU A 181 -13.32 3.07 5.95
CA LEU A 181 -12.84 4.09 5.05
C LEU A 181 -11.75 3.52 4.13
N ILE A 182 -12.04 3.43 2.83
CA ILE A 182 -11.05 2.98 1.85
C ILE A 182 -10.09 4.13 1.56
N GLU A 183 -8.86 3.99 2.06
CA GLU A 183 -7.79 4.97 1.88
C GLU A 183 -6.61 4.38 1.08
N ASP A 184 -5.63 5.24 0.80
CA ASP A 184 -4.32 4.78 0.32
C ASP A 184 -3.63 3.99 1.43
N GLY A 185 -3.06 2.86 1.09
CA GLY A 185 -2.39 2.01 2.05
C GLY A 185 -2.91 0.58 2.02
N THR A 186 -2.65 -0.12 3.10
CA THR A 186 -3.05 -1.51 3.27
C THR A 186 -4.53 -1.59 3.62
N VAL A 187 -5.28 -2.42 2.89
CA VAL A 187 -6.66 -2.82 3.20
C VAL A 187 -6.67 -4.29 3.56
N HIS A 188 -7.29 -4.62 4.68
CA HIS A 188 -7.49 -6.00 5.12
C HIS A 188 -8.85 -6.49 4.63
N LEU A 189 -8.83 -7.31 3.57
CA LEU A 189 -10.02 -7.97 3.03
C LEU A 189 -10.25 -9.28 3.80
N ILE A 190 -11.43 -9.42 4.36
CA ILE A 190 -11.85 -10.63 5.08
C ILE A 190 -12.96 -11.34 4.33
N TYR A 191 -13.02 -12.65 4.45
CA TYR A 191 -14.10 -13.45 3.89
C TYR A 191 -14.47 -14.62 4.78
N GLY A 192 -15.75 -15.02 4.75
CA GLY A 192 -16.24 -16.19 5.48
C GLY A 192 -17.31 -16.92 4.67
N ILE A 193 -17.25 -18.25 4.61
CA ILE A 193 -18.15 -19.09 3.82
C ILE A 193 -19.28 -19.62 4.71
N LEU A 194 -20.52 -19.50 4.23
CA LEU A 194 -21.71 -20.08 4.86
C LEU A 194 -21.98 -21.47 4.29
N GLU A 195 -21.77 -22.50 5.10
CA GLU A 195 -21.98 -23.91 4.73
C GLU A 195 -23.43 -24.39 4.94
N LYS A 196 -24.26 -23.59 5.59
CA LYS A 196 -25.65 -23.89 5.93
C LYS A 196 -26.57 -22.71 5.65
N PRO A 197 -27.84 -22.94 5.31
CA PRO A 197 -28.83 -21.86 5.18
C PRO A 197 -29.07 -21.21 6.55
N VAL A 198 -29.31 -19.90 6.53
CA VAL A 198 -29.60 -19.09 7.71
C VAL A 198 -30.90 -18.32 7.53
N HIS A 199 -31.68 -18.15 8.59
CA HIS A 199 -32.97 -17.47 8.50
C HIS A 199 -32.91 -15.96 8.72
N SER A 200 -31.77 -15.46 9.20
CA SER A 200 -31.49 -14.03 9.37
C SER A 200 -29.99 -13.79 9.53
N LEU A 201 -29.54 -12.55 9.29
CA LEU A 201 -28.15 -12.13 9.51
C LEU A 201 -27.68 -12.40 10.96
N GLN A 202 -28.54 -12.13 11.96
CA GLN A 202 -28.22 -12.32 13.36
C GLN A 202 -28.00 -13.79 13.75
N ALA A 203 -28.45 -14.74 12.92
CA ALA A 203 -28.23 -16.16 13.13
C ALA A 203 -26.84 -16.63 12.65
N ILE A 204 -26.08 -15.78 11.98
CA ILE A 204 -24.73 -16.09 11.51
C ILE A 204 -23.75 -15.94 12.67
N ASN A 205 -23.10 -17.05 13.03
CA ASN A 205 -21.99 -17.02 13.98
C ASN A 205 -20.67 -16.88 13.21
N ILE A 206 -20.14 -15.66 13.14
CA ILE A 206 -18.92 -15.37 12.39
C ILE A 206 -17.68 -16.09 12.93
N SER A 207 -17.60 -16.34 14.24
CA SER A 207 -16.47 -17.06 14.85
C SER A 207 -16.42 -18.55 14.46
N ALA A 208 -17.51 -19.09 13.90
CA ALA A 208 -17.59 -20.46 13.42
C ALA A 208 -17.46 -20.61 11.91
N LEU A 209 -17.26 -19.50 11.17
CA LEU A 209 -17.14 -19.52 9.73
C LEU A 209 -15.77 -20.05 9.30
N HIS A 210 -15.76 -20.81 8.21
CA HIS A 210 -14.55 -21.09 7.49
C HIS A 210 -14.22 -19.85 6.64
N GLY A 211 -13.19 -19.12 7.03
CA GLY A 211 -12.86 -17.85 6.42
C GLY A 211 -11.36 -17.57 6.39
N GLY A 212 -11.01 -16.39 5.93
CA GLY A 212 -9.63 -15.95 5.82
C GLY A 212 -9.49 -14.46 5.63
N LEU A 213 -8.24 -14.06 5.50
CA LEU A 213 -7.79 -12.68 5.39
C LEU A 213 -6.85 -12.55 4.19
N GLN A 214 -7.11 -11.56 3.33
CA GLN A 214 -6.21 -11.13 2.27
C GLN A 214 -5.90 -9.65 2.42
N ARG A 215 -4.63 -9.29 2.37
CA ARG A 215 -4.18 -7.90 2.40
C ARG A 215 -3.95 -7.40 1.00
N VAL A 216 -4.49 -6.22 0.67
CA VAL A 216 -4.35 -5.60 -0.65
C VAL A 216 -4.16 -4.09 -0.53
N GLN A 217 -3.67 -3.46 -1.57
CA GLN A 217 -3.81 -2.04 -1.79
C GLN A 217 -4.93 -1.86 -2.83
N LEU A 218 -6.10 -1.40 -2.41
CA LEU A 218 -7.24 -1.19 -3.32
C LEU A 218 -7.02 0.04 -4.20
N LEU A 219 -6.63 1.17 -3.60
CA LEU A 219 -6.42 2.42 -4.31
C LEU A 219 -5.00 2.47 -4.89
N LYS A 220 -4.78 1.76 -5.99
CA LYS A 220 -3.51 1.83 -6.71
C LYS A 220 -3.44 3.13 -7.51
N PRO A 221 -2.33 3.90 -7.42
CA PRO A 221 -2.19 5.09 -8.24
C PRO A 221 -2.22 4.70 -9.72
N ASN A 222 -2.98 5.44 -10.52
CA ASN A 222 -3.00 5.28 -11.97
C ASN A 222 -1.73 5.93 -12.56
N ILE A 223 -0.60 5.25 -12.41
CA ILE A 223 0.68 5.69 -12.92
C ILE A 223 0.88 5.07 -14.30
N SER A 224 1.05 5.92 -15.32
CA SER A 224 1.47 5.45 -16.63
C SER A 224 2.86 4.83 -16.50
N ILE A 225 3.00 3.58 -16.95
CA ILE A 225 4.32 2.95 -17.04
C ILE A 225 5.15 3.76 -18.03
N PRO A 226 6.34 4.25 -17.65
CA PRO A 226 7.20 5.02 -18.56
C PRO A 226 7.56 4.20 -19.79
N GLU A 227 7.71 4.85 -20.94
CA GLU A 227 8.25 4.18 -22.11
C GLU A 227 9.68 3.69 -21.83
N LEU A 228 9.90 2.40 -22.05
CA LEU A 228 11.23 1.82 -21.84
C LEU A 228 12.12 2.15 -23.04
N PRO A 229 13.36 2.64 -22.82
CA PRO A 229 14.30 2.94 -23.88
C PRO A 229 14.61 1.73 -24.76
N ARG A 230 14.80 1.95 -26.07
CA ARG A 230 15.10 0.86 -27.03
C ARG A 230 16.46 0.19 -26.78
N ASP A 231 17.39 0.87 -26.14
CA ASP A 231 18.72 0.38 -25.74
C ASP A 231 18.73 -0.27 -24.35
N MET A 232 17.56 -0.52 -23.77
CA MET A 232 17.40 -1.16 -22.47
C MET A 232 18.07 -2.54 -22.46
N LYS A 233 18.87 -2.77 -21.42
CA LYS A 233 19.53 -4.05 -21.11
C LYS A 233 19.03 -4.56 -19.78
N THR A 234 19.22 -5.84 -19.53
CA THR A 234 18.90 -6.49 -18.24
C THR A 234 20.16 -7.02 -17.59
N MET A 235 20.18 -6.98 -16.27
CA MET A 235 21.19 -7.62 -15.42
C MET A 235 20.48 -8.32 -14.27
N GLU A 236 20.79 -9.58 -14.10
CA GLU A 236 20.22 -10.42 -13.04
C GLU A 236 21.25 -10.62 -11.94
N ILE A 237 20.83 -10.45 -10.70
CA ILE A 237 21.64 -10.67 -9.50
C ILE A 237 20.87 -11.62 -8.61
N THR A 238 21.28 -12.89 -8.60
CA THR A 238 20.62 -13.96 -7.83
C THR A 238 21.60 -14.69 -6.95
N ALA A 239 21.11 -15.24 -5.84
CA ALA A 239 21.85 -16.16 -5.00
C ALA A 239 21.49 -17.61 -5.40
N PRO A 240 22.28 -18.26 -6.31
CA PRO A 240 21.88 -19.53 -6.88
C PRO A 240 21.97 -20.66 -5.87
N ASP A 241 20.95 -21.53 -5.88
CA ASP A 241 20.91 -22.83 -5.18
C ASP A 241 21.24 -22.75 -3.67
N VAL A 242 20.74 -21.70 -3.01
CA VAL A 242 20.91 -21.52 -1.56
C VAL A 242 20.17 -22.61 -0.81
N VAL A 243 20.88 -23.41 -0.03
CA VAL A 243 20.24 -24.28 0.97
C VAL A 243 19.89 -23.41 2.19
N ILE A 244 18.62 -23.10 2.33
CA ILE A 244 18.13 -22.24 3.42
C ILE A 244 18.51 -22.88 4.76
N PRO A 245 19.26 -22.16 5.63
CA PRO A 245 19.63 -22.68 6.94
C PRO A 245 18.41 -23.03 7.80
N SER A 246 18.55 -24.08 8.60
CA SER A 246 17.53 -24.49 9.57
C SER A 246 17.57 -23.61 10.83
N GLN A 247 17.37 -22.32 10.63
CA GLN A 247 17.30 -21.27 11.65
C GLN A 247 16.05 -20.45 11.40
N GLU A 248 15.47 -19.84 12.44
CA GLU A 248 14.27 -19.03 12.34
C GLU A 248 14.47 -17.87 11.35
N THR A 249 15.58 -17.19 11.46
CA THR A 249 15.93 -16.04 10.62
C THR A 249 17.37 -16.20 10.10
N THR A 250 17.58 -15.96 8.81
CA THR A 250 18.91 -15.95 8.20
C THR A 250 19.02 -14.81 7.19
N TYR A 251 20.07 -14.01 7.33
CA TYR A 251 20.48 -13.04 6.31
C TYR A 251 21.52 -13.70 5.40
N TRP A 252 21.20 -13.81 4.12
CA TRP A 252 22.07 -14.41 3.12
C TRP A 252 22.60 -13.34 2.18
N CYS A 253 23.92 -13.29 2.02
CA CYS A 253 24.61 -12.33 1.18
C CYS A 253 25.17 -13.01 -0.09
N TYR A 254 24.91 -12.38 -1.22
CA TYR A 254 25.51 -12.71 -2.51
C TYR A 254 26.18 -11.46 -3.07
N MET A 255 27.38 -11.57 -3.59
CA MET A 255 28.11 -10.47 -4.18
C MET A 255 28.40 -10.71 -5.66
N ALA A 256 27.91 -9.79 -6.48
CA ALA A 256 28.23 -9.70 -7.90
C ALA A 256 29.23 -8.55 -8.15
N GLU A 257 30.06 -8.69 -9.18
CA GLU A 257 31.01 -7.67 -9.62
C GLU A 257 30.69 -7.20 -11.03
N LEU A 258 30.63 -5.89 -11.22
CA LEU A 258 30.51 -5.28 -12.54
C LEU A 258 31.81 -5.43 -13.33
N PRO A 259 31.76 -5.58 -14.67
CA PRO A 259 32.94 -5.62 -15.52
C PRO A 259 33.85 -4.41 -15.31
N GLU A 260 35.15 -4.63 -15.49
CA GLU A 260 36.10 -3.52 -15.43
C GLU A 260 35.82 -2.50 -16.52
N GLY A 261 35.85 -1.21 -16.14
CA GLY A 261 35.53 -0.12 -17.05
C GLY A 261 34.03 -0.01 -17.40
N PHE A 262 33.13 -0.66 -16.64
CA PHE A 262 31.69 -0.55 -16.87
C PHE A 262 31.24 0.91 -16.84
N PRO A 263 30.69 1.46 -17.93
CA PRO A 263 30.36 2.87 -18.04
C PRO A 263 29.13 3.22 -17.17
N LYS A 264 28.92 4.52 -16.96
CA LYS A 264 27.73 5.00 -16.25
C LYS A 264 26.47 4.66 -17.02
N HIS A 265 25.50 4.08 -16.35
CA HIS A 265 24.15 3.75 -16.81
C HIS A 265 23.13 4.25 -15.82
N HIS A 266 21.88 4.31 -16.24
CA HIS A 266 20.74 4.48 -15.35
C HIS A 266 19.94 3.19 -15.21
N ILE A 267 19.73 2.73 -13.98
CA ILE A 267 18.69 1.76 -13.66
C ILE A 267 17.35 2.48 -13.81
N ILE A 268 16.47 1.90 -14.60
CA ILE A 268 15.16 2.47 -14.94
C ILE A 268 14.00 1.63 -14.43
N MET A 269 14.26 0.35 -14.11
CA MET A 269 13.28 -0.57 -13.55
C MET A 269 14.00 -1.69 -12.79
N CYS A 270 13.37 -2.20 -11.73
CA CYS A 270 13.81 -3.38 -10.98
C CYS A 270 12.66 -4.40 -10.92
N ALA A 271 12.97 -5.68 -11.16
CA ALA A 271 12.05 -6.80 -11.01
C ALA A 271 12.78 -8.04 -10.46
N ALA A 272 12.05 -9.03 -9.94
CA ALA A 272 12.65 -10.26 -9.42
C ALA A 272 12.83 -11.29 -10.52
N GLU A 273 14.06 -11.84 -10.72
CA GLU A 273 14.40 -13.04 -11.50
C GLU A 273 15.90 -13.44 -11.50
N PHE A 274 16.35 -14.47 -12.26
CA PHE A 274 17.48 -15.39 -12.04
C PHE A 274 18.77 -15.15 -12.87
N ASP A 275 19.92 -15.53 -12.29
CA ASP A 275 21.25 -15.93 -12.75
C ASP A 275 22.41 -14.91 -12.91
N SER A 276 23.51 -15.09 -12.10
CA SER A 276 24.88 -14.59 -12.36
C SER A 276 25.96 -15.26 -11.47
N PHE A 277 27.26 -15.08 -11.81
CA PHE A 277 28.39 -15.76 -11.12
C PHE A 277 28.83 -15.08 -9.81
N PRO A 278 29.07 -15.84 -8.70
CA PRO A 278 29.30 -15.26 -7.40
C PRO A 278 30.76 -14.98 -7.05
N HIS A 279 31.05 -13.83 -6.41
CA HIS A 279 32.28 -13.61 -5.61
C HIS A 279 32.10 -14.00 -4.14
N TYR A 280 30.86 -14.05 -3.64
CA TYR A 280 30.49 -14.56 -2.33
C TYR A 280 29.04 -15.03 -2.36
N ASN A 281 28.77 -16.17 -1.75
CA ASN A 281 27.44 -16.73 -1.60
C ASN A 281 27.38 -17.43 -0.23
N GLY A 282 26.80 -16.78 0.79
CA GLY A 282 26.79 -17.29 2.16
C GLY A 282 26.13 -16.37 3.17
N PRO A 283 26.02 -16.82 4.44
CA PRO A 283 25.44 -16.00 5.51
C PRO A 283 26.14 -14.66 5.67
N CYS A 284 25.35 -13.55 5.84
CA CYS A 284 25.90 -12.20 5.94
C CYS A 284 26.73 -11.96 7.21
N ASP A 285 26.54 -12.74 8.26
CA ASP A 285 27.27 -12.70 9.53
C ASP A 285 28.48 -13.62 9.56
N SER A 286 28.73 -14.39 8.48
CA SER A 286 29.85 -15.32 8.40
C SER A 286 31.19 -14.62 8.58
N LYS A 287 32.08 -15.20 9.38
CA LYS A 287 33.48 -14.79 9.52
C LYS A 287 34.29 -14.94 8.22
N MET A 288 33.82 -15.76 7.29
CA MET A 288 34.42 -15.96 5.97
C MET A 288 33.97 -14.92 4.95
N LYS A 289 33.06 -14.03 5.34
CA LYS A 289 32.55 -12.94 4.49
C LYS A 289 33.70 -11.98 4.13
N PRO A 290 33.89 -11.64 2.85
CA PRO A 290 34.88 -10.63 2.46
C PRO A 290 34.57 -9.26 3.10
N ASP A 291 35.60 -8.61 3.66
CA ASP A 291 35.46 -7.29 4.28
C ASP A 291 34.83 -6.24 3.34
N ARG A 292 35.04 -6.41 2.03
CA ARG A 292 34.50 -5.54 0.98
C ARG A 292 32.96 -5.45 0.99
N LEU A 293 32.25 -6.49 1.47
CA LEU A 293 30.79 -6.47 1.63
C LEU A 293 30.32 -5.39 2.61
N ASN A 294 31.17 -5.00 3.56
CA ASN A 294 30.84 -3.98 4.54
C ASN A 294 30.79 -2.56 3.93
N TYR A 295 31.31 -2.38 2.71
CA TYR A 295 31.29 -1.09 1.99
C TYR A 295 30.05 -0.93 1.10
N CYS A 296 29.29 -2.00 0.81
CA CYS A 296 28.04 -1.93 0.07
C CYS A 296 26.91 -1.47 1.01
N ARG A 297 26.77 -0.18 1.21
CA ARG A 297 25.81 0.41 2.17
C ARG A 297 24.65 1.12 1.52
N HIS A 298 24.73 1.44 0.22
CA HIS A 298 23.67 2.11 -0.52
C HIS A 298 22.63 1.10 -0.98
N VAL A 299 21.37 1.32 -0.61
CA VAL A 299 20.25 0.53 -1.13
C VAL A 299 19.97 0.97 -2.56
N LEU A 300 20.09 0.06 -3.53
CA LEU A 300 19.75 0.33 -4.92
C LEU A 300 18.31 -0.09 -5.23
N ALA A 301 17.87 -1.18 -4.66
CA ALA A 301 16.53 -1.72 -4.82
C ALA A 301 16.19 -2.57 -3.60
N ALA A 302 14.90 -2.61 -3.26
CA ALA A 302 14.37 -3.50 -2.25
C ALA A 302 13.18 -4.25 -2.85
N TRP A 303 13.07 -5.53 -2.48
CA TRP A 303 12.00 -6.39 -2.93
C TRP A 303 11.50 -7.22 -1.75
N ALA A 304 10.20 -7.48 -1.72
CA ALA A 304 9.60 -8.47 -0.84
C ALA A 304 8.62 -9.32 -1.64
N MET A 305 8.25 -10.49 -1.13
CA MET A 305 7.36 -11.44 -1.82
C MET A 305 6.06 -10.77 -2.24
N GLY A 306 5.73 -10.86 -3.53
CA GLY A 306 4.55 -10.25 -4.13
C GLY A 306 4.71 -8.81 -4.62
N ALA A 307 5.87 -8.17 -4.43
CA ALA A 307 6.15 -6.86 -5.00
C ALA A 307 6.17 -6.90 -6.53
N GLN A 308 5.59 -5.88 -7.15
CA GLN A 308 5.65 -5.67 -8.59
C GLN A 308 6.95 -4.98 -9.01
N ALA A 309 7.18 -4.88 -10.31
CA ALA A 309 8.29 -4.11 -10.83
C ALA A 309 8.18 -2.62 -10.44
N PHE A 310 9.29 -2.06 -9.97
CA PHE A 310 9.41 -0.65 -9.64
C PHE A 310 10.03 0.11 -10.82
N TYR A 311 9.41 1.22 -11.20
CA TYR A 311 9.84 2.04 -12.33
C TYR A 311 10.32 3.41 -11.86
N TYR A 312 11.42 3.89 -12.45
CA TYR A 312 11.86 5.27 -12.29
C TYR A 312 11.11 6.18 -13.29
N PRO A 313 10.76 7.44 -12.91
CA PRO A 313 10.11 8.39 -13.80
C PRO A 313 11.01 8.74 -15.00
N GLU A 314 10.44 9.24 -16.10
CA GLU A 314 11.19 9.55 -17.32
C GLU A 314 12.33 10.55 -17.11
N GLU A 315 12.18 11.44 -16.13
CA GLU A 315 13.17 12.48 -15.81
C GLU A 315 14.39 11.94 -15.05
N ALA A 316 14.28 10.79 -14.37
CA ALA A 316 15.32 10.31 -13.48
C ALA A 316 15.61 8.82 -13.63
N GLY A 317 16.85 8.43 -13.35
CA GLY A 317 17.27 7.05 -13.24
C GLY A 317 18.32 6.89 -12.14
N LEU A 318 18.38 5.71 -11.49
CA LEU A 318 19.39 5.48 -10.47
C LEU A 318 20.73 5.19 -11.14
N ALA A 319 21.71 6.05 -10.90
CA ALA A 319 23.03 5.92 -11.50
C ALA A 319 23.82 4.74 -10.95
N PHE A 320 24.40 3.91 -11.81
CA PHE A 320 25.34 2.87 -11.44
C PHE A 320 26.43 2.69 -12.52
N GLY A 321 27.59 2.17 -12.10
CA GLY A 321 28.77 2.13 -12.96
C GLY A 321 29.39 3.52 -13.20
N GLY A 322 30.44 3.58 -14.01
CA GLY A 322 31.21 4.77 -14.29
C GLY A 322 32.32 5.05 -13.26
N PRO A 323 33.14 6.08 -13.53
CA PRO A 323 34.26 6.45 -12.66
C PRO A 323 33.77 6.85 -11.26
N GLY A 324 34.38 6.28 -10.23
CA GLY A 324 34.04 6.58 -8.83
C GLY A 324 32.86 5.79 -8.25
N SER A 325 32.15 5.00 -9.03
CA SER A 325 31.11 4.10 -8.55
C SER A 325 31.68 2.78 -8.03
N SER A 326 30.98 2.14 -7.08
CA SER A 326 31.32 0.79 -6.65
C SER A 326 31.13 -0.20 -7.82
N ARG A 327 32.12 -1.08 -7.99
CA ARG A 327 32.01 -2.21 -8.93
C ARG A 327 31.25 -3.39 -8.33
N TYR A 328 30.98 -3.37 -7.03
CA TYR A 328 30.38 -4.48 -6.31
C TYR A 328 28.92 -4.18 -6.01
N LEU A 329 28.07 -5.16 -6.28
CA LEU A 329 26.65 -5.18 -5.96
C LEU A 329 26.43 -6.30 -4.93
N ARG A 330 25.85 -5.96 -3.78
CA ARG A 330 25.48 -6.92 -2.76
C ARG A 330 23.98 -7.16 -2.82
N LEU A 331 23.59 -8.42 -3.09
CA LEU A 331 22.24 -8.90 -2.84
C LEU A 331 22.19 -9.43 -1.41
N GLU A 332 21.21 -8.99 -0.64
CA GLU A 332 20.94 -9.49 0.70
C GLU A 332 19.53 -10.07 0.72
N ILE A 333 19.40 -11.35 1.07
CA ILE A 333 18.12 -12.04 1.15
C ILE A 333 17.85 -12.38 2.60
N HIS A 334 16.68 -11.97 3.08
CA HIS A 334 16.20 -12.29 4.40
C HIS A 334 15.30 -13.53 4.34
N TYR A 335 15.80 -14.67 4.78
CA TYR A 335 15.02 -15.89 4.92
C TYR A 335 14.36 -15.96 6.30
N HIS A 336 13.05 -16.16 6.31
CA HIS A 336 12.26 -16.42 7.51
C HIS A 336 11.80 -17.89 7.49
N ASN A 337 12.31 -18.70 8.42
CA ASN A 337 12.06 -20.15 8.51
C ASN A 337 11.65 -20.55 9.95
N PRO A 338 10.50 -20.07 10.46
CA PRO A 338 10.09 -20.23 11.86
C PRO A 338 9.85 -21.69 12.24
N LEU A 339 9.54 -22.56 11.27
CA LEU A 339 9.35 -24.00 11.48
C LEU A 339 10.65 -24.81 11.30
N VAL A 340 11.77 -24.13 11.11
CA VAL A 340 13.12 -24.70 11.04
C VAL A 340 13.22 -25.86 10.03
N PHE A 341 12.51 -25.78 8.91
CA PHE A 341 12.57 -26.79 7.85
C PHE A 341 13.99 -26.92 7.30
N LYS A 342 14.37 -28.17 7.01
CA LYS A 342 15.68 -28.52 6.44
C LYS A 342 15.59 -28.78 4.93
N GLY A 343 16.67 -28.50 4.21
CA GLY A 343 16.85 -28.92 2.81
C GLY A 343 16.03 -28.12 1.79
N ARG A 344 15.38 -27.01 2.18
CA ARG A 344 14.75 -26.09 1.23
C ARG A 344 15.83 -25.38 0.43
N ARG A 345 15.61 -25.25 -0.87
CA ARG A 345 16.49 -24.54 -1.80
C ARG A 345 15.78 -23.32 -2.36
N ASP A 346 16.54 -22.27 -2.58
CA ASP A 346 16.08 -21.02 -3.15
C ASP A 346 17.12 -20.44 -4.10
N SER A 347 16.66 -19.69 -5.10
CA SER A 347 17.51 -18.98 -6.05
C SER A 347 16.93 -17.58 -6.34
N SER A 348 16.38 -16.96 -5.34
CA SER A 348 15.79 -15.61 -5.45
C SER A 348 16.84 -14.54 -5.76
N GLY A 349 16.38 -13.44 -6.37
CA GLY A 349 17.24 -12.32 -6.72
C GLY A 349 16.48 -11.12 -7.28
N ILE A 350 17.22 -10.21 -7.90
CA ILE A 350 16.70 -8.97 -8.49
C ILE A 350 17.21 -8.87 -9.92
N ARG A 351 16.30 -8.56 -10.86
CA ARG A 351 16.62 -8.15 -12.23
C ARG A 351 16.62 -6.63 -12.32
N LEU A 352 17.72 -6.03 -12.71
CA LEU A 352 17.88 -4.64 -13.00
C LEU A 352 17.71 -4.40 -14.51
N TYR A 353 16.89 -3.44 -14.86
CA TYR A 353 16.75 -2.94 -16.22
C TYR A 353 17.46 -1.60 -16.31
N TYR A 354 18.41 -1.47 -17.22
CA TYR A 354 19.26 -0.30 -17.29
C TYR A 354 19.52 0.13 -18.74
N THR A 355 19.89 1.39 -18.91
CA THR A 355 20.14 2.02 -20.21
C THR A 355 21.41 2.86 -20.19
N ALA A 356 22.11 2.92 -21.31
CA ALA A 356 23.21 3.86 -21.56
C ALA A 356 22.69 5.27 -21.89
N THR A 357 21.44 5.39 -22.36
CA THR A 357 20.78 6.68 -22.58
C THR A 357 20.41 7.28 -21.24
N LEU A 358 21.28 8.15 -20.71
CA LEU A 358 21.09 8.77 -19.40
C LEU A 358 19.90 9.74 -19.41
N ARG A 359 19.08 9.67 -18.37
CA ARG A 359 17.98 10.61 -18.09
C ARG A 359 18.52 11.94 -17.55
N PRO A 360 17.72 13.03 -17.55
CA PRO A 360 18.15 14.34 -17.10
C PRO A 360 18.75 14.38 -15.67
N TYR A 361 18.21 13.56 -14.75
CA TYR A 361 18.63 13.54 -13.36
C TYR A 361 19.07 12.15 -12.91
N ASP A 362 20.15 12.13 -12.13
CA ASP A 362 20.46 10.98 -11.28
C ASP A 362 19.46 10.97 -10.12
N ALA A 363 18.87 9.81 -9.83
CA ALA A 363 18.03 9.61 -8.67
C ALA A 363 18.86 9.24 -7.44
N GLY A 364 18.36 9.61 -6.26
CA GLY A 364 18.91 9.24 -4.97
C GLY A 364 17.88 8.52 -4.10
N ILE A 365 18.36 7.87 -3.05
CA ILE A 365 17.55 7.28 -2.01
C ILE A 365 17.97 7.89 -0.68
N MET A 366 16.99 8.25 0.15
CA MET A 366 17.23 8.84 1.47
C MET A 366 16.40 8.10 2.52
N GLU A 367 17.01 7.79 3.65
CA GLU A 367 16.31 7.23 4.81
C GLU A 367 15.82 8.33 5.73
N LEU A 368 14.54 8.32 6.05
CA LEU A 368 13.86 9.17 7.02
C LEU A 368 13.41 8.36 8.23
N GLY A 369 13.20 9.00 9.39
CA GLY A 369 12.59 8.39 10.55
C GLY A 369 13.52 8.31 11.76
N LEU A 370 13.50 7.21 12.48
CA LEU A 370 14.30 6.99 13.68
C LEU A 370 15.59 6.22 13.41
N VAL A 371 16.60 6.49 14.22
CA VAL A 371 17.78 5.64 14.29
C VAL A 371 17.38 4.34 15.01
N TYR A 372 17.41 3.23 14.29
CA TYR A 372 17.02 1.91 14.79
C TYR A 372 18.13 1.24 15.60
N THR A 373 18.45 1.85 16.73
CA THR A 373 19.35 1.32 17.75
C THR A 373 18.61 1.19 19.08
N PRO A 374 19.17 0.50 20.07
CA PRO A 374 18.49 0.32 21.36
C PRO A 374 18.12 1.60 22.13
N VAL A 375 18.46 2.79 21.66
CA VAL A 375 17.97 4.07 22.22
C VAL A 375 16.48 4.30 21.92
N MET A 376 15.94 3.59 20.93
CA MET A 376 14.52 3.46 20.66
C MET A 376 13.99 2.24 21.41
N ALA A 377 12.92 2.40 22.18
CA ALA A 377 12.27 1.29 22.88
C ALA A 377 10.76 1.51 23.04
N ILE A 378 10.02 0.41 23.01
CA ILE A 378 8.56 0.37 23.17
C ILE A 378 8.26 -0.49 24.40
N PRO A 379 7.49 -0.02 25.39
CA PRO A 379 7.07 -0.83 26.54
C PRO A 379 6.26 -2.05 26.12
N PRO A 380 6.21 -3.13 26.92
CA PRO A 380 5.29 -4.23 26.67
C PRO A 380 3.84 -3.85 27.04
N GLY A 381 2.86 -4.48 26.40
CA GLY A 381 1.44 -4.33 26.72
C GLY A 381 0.86 -2.96 26.33
N GLU A 382 1.39 -2.32 25.27
CA GLU A 382 0.84 -1.09 24.71
C GLU A 382 0.00 -1.42 23.46
N ASP A 383 -1.19 -0.84 23.39
CA ASP A 383 -2.09 -0.95 22.24
C ASP A 383 -1.77 0.08 21.13
N ASN A 384 -1.21 1.23 21.53
CA ASN A 384 -1.02 2.38 20.63
C ASN A 384 0.18 3.25 21.06
N PHE A 385 1.40 2.69 21.01
CA PHE A 385 2.61 3.43 21.35
C PHE A 385 3.17 4.17 20.14
N ILE A 386 3.38 5.48 20.27
CA ILE A 386 3.80 6.36 19.17
C ILE A 386 5.27 6.73 19.32
N LEU A 387 6.02 6.57 18.24
CA LEU A 387 7.38 7.08 18.09
C LEU A 387 7.49 7.94 16.83
N THR A 388 8.23 9.05 16.94
CA THR A 388 8.38 10.00 15.83
C THR A 388 9.84 10.29 15.57
N GLY A 389 10.24 10.15 14.31
CA GLY A 389 11.55 10.53 13.80
C GLY A 389 11.47 11.79 12.97
N TYR A 390 12.52 12.60 13.05
CA TYR A 390 12.57 13.93 12.45
C TYR A 390 13.77 14.04 11.50
N CYS A 391 13.53 14.62 10.32
CA CYS A 391 14.52 15.24 9.47
C CYS A 391 14.30 16.75 9.58
N THR A 392 15.15 17.44 10.32
CA THR A 392 14.94 18.84 10.70
C THR A 392 15.26 19.81 9.57
N ASP A 393 14.69 21.01 9.65
CA ASP A 393 14.94 22.18 8.81
C ASP A 393 16.45 22.48 8.65
N LYS A 394 17.21 22.37 9.74
CA LYS A 394 18.67 22.58 9.75
C LYS A 394 19.40 21.57 8.85
N CYS A 395 18.98 20.31 8.83
CA CYS A 395 19.58 19.30 7.97
C CYS A 395 19.26 19.55 6.50
N THR A 396 18.00 19.79 6.17
CA THR A 396 17.57 20.07 4.79
C THR A 396 18.14 21.38 4.27
N GLN A 397 18.22 22.42 5.11
CA GLN A 397 18.83 23.71 4.78
C GLN A 397 20.31 23.56 4.38
N LEU A 398 21.03 22.67 5.05
CA LEU A 398 22.44 22.45 4.79
C LEU A 398 22.71 21.50 3.61
N ALA A 399 21.88 20.51 3.43
CA ALA A 399 22.17 19.37 2.57
C ALA A 399 21.46 19.41 1.21
N LEU A 400 20.36 20.14 1.09
CA LEU A 400 19.58 20.20 -0.16
C LEU A 400 20.01 21.35 -1.06
N PRO A 401 19.92 21.20 -2.40
CA PRO A 401 20.15 22.30 -3.34
C PRO A 401 19.05 23.36 -3.24
N ALA A 402 19.36 24.60 -3.62
CA ALA A 402 18.39 25.71 -3.56
C ALA A 402 17.09 25.43 -4.35
N ALA A 403 17.17 24.65 -5.44
CA ALA A 403 16.00 24.23 -6.21
C ALA A 403 15.19 23.09 -5.55
N GLY A 404 15.65 22.61 -4.41
CA GLY A 404 15.03 21.47 -3.70
C GLY A 404 15.24 20.12 -4.40
N ILE A 405 14.55 19.13 -3.89
CA ILE A 405 14.47 17.77 -4.43
C ILE A 405 13.00 17.41 -4.67
N ARG A 406 12.77 16.37 -5.48
CA ARG A 406 11.45 15.84 -5.80
C ARG A 406 11.37 14.38 -5.40
N ILE A 407 10.59 14.07 -4.37
CA ILE A 407 10.31 12.69 -3.94
C ILE A 407 9.20 12.13 -4.83
N PHE A 408 9.47 11.01 -5.49
CA PHE A 408 8.52 10.35 -6.40
C PHE A 408 8.09 8.96 -5.95
N ALA A 409 8.82 8.35 -5.02
CA ALA A 409 8.44 7.06 -4.46
C ALA A 409 8.88 6.94 -2.99
N SER A 410 8.25 6.04 -2.26
CA SER A 410 8.42 5.87 -0.83
C SER A 410 8.16 4.43 -0.40
N GLN A 411 8.94 3.93 0.54
CA GLN A 411 8.76 2.64 1.20
C GLN A 411 8.71 2.84 2.71
N LEU A 412 7.53 2.71 3.29
CA LEU A 412 7.32 2.73 4.74
C LEU A 412 7.77 1.38 5.33
N HIS A 413 8.50 1.40 6.45
CA HIS A 413 9.02 0.18 7.05
C HIS A 413 9.03 0.22 8.58
N THR A 414 8.45 -0.81 9.18
CA THR A 414 8.59 -1.23 10.58
C THR A 414 8.71 -2.76 10.63
N HIS A 415 8.91 -3.33 11.81
CA HIS A 415 8.84 -4.77 12.03
C HIS A 415 7.46 -5.19 12.58
N LEU A 416 7.39 -6.30 13.37
CA LEU A 416 6.15 -6.99 13.69
C LEU A 416 5.15 -6.20 14.56
N ALA A 417 5.61 -5.25 15.37
CA ALA A 417 4.72 -4.47 16.24
C ALA A 417 4.09 -3.26 15.55
N GLY A 418 4.57 -2.86 14.35
CA GLY A 418 4.05 -1.69 13.64
C GLY A 418 2.60 -1.86 13.18
N ARG A 419 1.81 -0.78 13.31
CA ARG A 419 0.38 -0.73 12.94
C ARG A 419 0.01 0.45 12.06
N LYS A 420 0.78 1.54 12.13
CA LYS A 420 0.56 2.74 11.33
C LYS A 420 1.89 3.44 11.09
N VAL A 421 2.12 3.91 9.88
CA VAL A 421 3.30 4.71 9.53
C VAL A 421 2.85 5.89 8.66
N VAL A 422 3.26 7.08 9.04
CA VAL A 422 2.92 8.31 8.30
C VAL A 422 4.15 9.18 8.21
N THR A 423 4.45 9.71 7.03
CA THR A 423 5.46 10.75 6.82
C THR A 423 4.80 12.00 6.28
N VAL A 424 5.02 13.13 6.96
CA VAL A 424 4.52 14.45 6.55
C VAL A 424 5.67 15.40 6.24
N LEU A 425 5.43 16.29 5.30
CA LEU A 425 6.27 17.45 5.01
C LEU A 425 5.72 18.64 5.79
N ALA A 426 6.58 19.31 6.56
CA ALA A 426 6.26 20.56 7.24
C ALA A 426 7.19 21.69 6.78
N ARG A 427 6.69 22.91 6.82
CA ARG A 427 7.40 24.15 6.46
C ARG A 427 6.93 25.28 7.35
N ASP A 428 7.87 26.04 7.91
CA ASP A 428 7.58 27.17 8.81
C ASP A 428 6.60 26.79 9.95
N GLY A 429 6.79 25.61 10.54
CA GLY A 429 5.93 25.10 11.62
C GLY A 429 4.52 24.68 11.20
N ARG A 430 4.27 24.45 9.91
CA ARG A 430 2.99 24.00 9.37
C ARG A 430 3.14 22.74 8.55
N GLU A 431 2.35 21.73 8.83
CA GLU A 431 2.26 20.59 7.95
C GLU A 431 1.65 21.00 6.61
N GLN A 432 2.36 20.70 5.50
CA GLN A 432 1.96 21.07 4.14
C GLN A 432 1.20 19.93 3.44
N GLN A 433 1.76 18.74 3.50
CA GLN A 433 1.17 17.57 2.85
C GLN A 433 1.70 16.25 3.44
N VAL A 434 0.93 15.19 3.25
CA VAL A 434 1.37 13.83 3.52
C VAL A 434 2.28 13.38 2.37
N VAL A 435 3.50 12.95 2.70
CA VAL A 435 4.41 12.33 1.73
C VAL A 435 3.95 10.91 1.42
N ASN A 436 3.74 10.12 2.46
CA ASN A 436 3.17 8.77 2.37
C ASN A 436 2.54 8.37 3.71
N ALA A 437 1.48 7.59 3.65
CA ALA A 437 0.78 7.09 4.83
C ALA A 437 0.26 5.66 4.59
N ASP A 438 0.41 4.83 5.61
CA ASP A 438 -0.29 3.56 5.72
C ASP A 438 -0.88 3.49 7.14
N ARG A 439 -2.19 3.73 7.25
CA ARG A 439 -2.90 3.80 8.54
C ARG A 439 -3.29 2.44 9.09
N HIS A 440 -3.32 1.44 8.22
CA HIS A 440 -3.60 0.04 8.53
C HIS A 440 -2.38 -0.84 8.20
N TYR A 441 -1.19 -0.29 8.46
CA TYR A 441 0.07 -0.96 8.17
C TYR A 441 0.14 -2.34 8.80
N SER A 442 0.52 -3.34 8.01
CA SER A 442 0.70 -4.71 8.46
C SER A 442 2.09 -5.23 8.09
N PRO A 443 2.92 -5.54 9.08
CA PRO A 443 4.22 -6.18 8.85
C PRO A 443 4.10 -7.59 8.28
N HIS A 444 2.94 -8.24 8.47
CA HIS A 444 2.66 -9.59 7.97
C HIS A 444 2.53 -9.69 6.44
N PHE A 445 2.49 -8.57 5.73
CA PHE A 445 2.72 -8.60 4.29
C PHE A 445 4.06 -9.25 3.92
N GLN A 446 5.03 -9.24 4.83
CA GLN A 446 6.35 -9.84 4.64
C GLN A 446 6.39 -11.36 4.92
N VAL A 447 5.41 -11.94 5.63
CA VAL A 447 5.57 -13.25 6.29
C VAL A 447 4.51 -14.29 5.89
N GLN A 448 3.37 -13.93 5.29
CA GLN A 448 2.24 -14.84 5.09
C GLN A 448 2.32 -15.80 3.89
N GLY A 449 3.49 -16.14 3.40
CA GLY A 449 3.63 -17.21 2.40
C GLY A 449 3.47 -18.64 2.90
N LEU A 450 3.32 -18.93 4.22
CA LEU A 450 3.52 -20.31 4.73
C LEU A 450 2.58 -20.77 5.88
N GLN A 451 1.47 -20.12 6.18
CA GLN A 451 0.46 -20.72 7.07
C GLN A 451 -0.67 -21.45 6.31
N GLY A 452 -0.34 -22.16 5.25
CA GLY A 452 -1.22 -23.15 4.64
C GLY A 452 -0.97 -24.52 5.27
N HIS A 453 -1.98 -25.14 5.85
CA HIS A 453 -1.99 -26.55 6.21
C HIS A 453 -1.51 -27.40 5.01
N TRP A 454 -0.35 -27.98 5.11
CA TRP A 454 0.11 -28.99 4.16
C TRP A 454 -0.62 -30.30 4.49
N GLY A 455 -1.79 -30.48 3.88
CA GLY A 455 -2.39 -31.80 3.74
C GLY A 455 -1.42 -32.71 2.95
N THR A 456 -1.08 -33.83 3.55
CA THR A 456 -0.31 -34.93 3.03
C THR A 456 -0.70 -35.31 1.60
N TRP A 457 0.17 -35.03 0.61
CA TRP A 457 0.17 -35.75 -0.66
C TRP A 457 1.19 -36.88 -0.60
N LEU A 458 0.74 -38.03 -0.11
CA LEU A 458 1.36 -39.33 -0.36
C LEU A 458 0.58 -39.99 -1.49
N GLY A 459 1.26 -40.25 -2.62
CA GLY A 459 0.71 -41.05 -3.71
C GLY A 459 1.35 -40.79 -5.06
N VAL A 460 2.63 -41.14 -5.24
CA VAL A 460 3.19 -41.32 -6.57
C VAL A 460 3.61 -42.79 -6.70
N THR A 461 2.84 -43.52 -7.49
CA THR A 461 3.27 -44.80 -8.04
C THR A 461 4.27 -44.57 -9.21
N PRO A 462 5.36 -45.36 -9.35
CA PRO A 462 6.28 -45.19 -10.45
C PRO A 462 5.77 -45.91 -11.70
N GLY A 463 5.75 -45.23 -12.82
CA GLY A 463 5.51 -45.87 -14.11
C GLY A 463 5.29 -44.92 -15.27
N HIS A 464 6.22 -44.93 -16.19
CA HIS A 464 6.21 -44.53 -17.60
C HIS A 464 6.65 -43.10 -17.97
N SER A 465 7.69 -43.15 -18.79
CA SER A 465 8.27 -42.06 -19.57
C SER A 465 7.23 -41.18 -20.29
N GLY A 466 7.25 -39.91 -20.00
CA GLY A 466 6.50 -38.88 -20.71
C GLY A 466 7.02 -37.51 -20.30
N THR A 467 7.53 -36.77 -21.26
CA THR A 467 7.95 -35.36 -21.15
C THR A 467 6.97 -34.54 -20.34
N ALA A 468 7.34 -34.22 -19.09
CA ALA A 468 6.59 -33.32 -18.25
C ALA A 468 6.84 -31.87 -18.74
N LEU A 469 5.87 -31.33 -19.45
CA LEU A 469 5.69 -29.89 -19.57
C LEU A 469 5.40 -29.36 -18.15
N LEU A 470 6.38 -28.74 -17.51
CA LEU A 470 6.20 -27.91 -16.33
C LEU A 470 5.35 -26.70 -16.75
N SER A 471 4.04 -26.83 -16.57
CA SER A 471 3.12 -25.71 -16.55
C SER A 471 3.47 -24.90 -15.31
N CYS A 472 4.23 -23.82 -15.49
CA CYS A 472 4.32 -22.75 -14.50
C CYS A 472 2.95 -22.12 -14.36
N VAL A 473 2.21 -22.53 -13.35
CA VAL A 473 1.04 -21.78 -12.89
C VAL A 473 1.59 -20.45 -12.36
N PRO A 474 1.23 -19.28 -12.90
CA PRO A 474 1.66 -18.03 -12.32
C PRO A 474 1.01 -17.89 -10.95
N PHE A 475 1.80 -18.00 -9.89
CA PHE A 475 1.38 -17.57 -8.56
C PHE A 475 1.00 -16.08 -8.67
N ALA A 476 -0.26 -15.76 -8.39
CA ALA A 476 -0.71 -14.38 -8.30
C ALA A 476 0.13 -13.67 -7.22
N PRO A 477 0.67 -12.47 -7.51
CA PRO A 477 1.51 -11.75 -6.57
C PRO A 477 0.68 -11.33 -5.35
N LEU A 478 1.07 -11.79 -4.17
CA LEU A 478 0.56 -11.26 -2.90
C LEU A 478 1.18 -9.88 -2.66
N PRO A 479 0.42 -8.86 -2.27
CA PRO A 479 0.96 -7.55 -2.01
C PRO A 479 1.87 -7.58 -0.77
N SER A 480 3.02 -6.94 -0.88
CA SER A 480 4.11 -6.92 0.12
C SER A 480 4.55 -5.49 0.41
N GLN A 481 5.44 -5.29 1.37
CA GLN A 481 6.12 -4.00 1.54
C GLN A 481 6.91 -3.69 0.26
N GLU A 482 6.32 -2.92 -0.61
CA GLU A 482 6.92 -2.52 -1.86
C GLU A 482 7.27 -1.03 -1.84
N ILE A 483 8.23 -0.64 -2.67
CA ILE A 483 8.46 0.76 -3.00
C ILE A 483 7.24 1.23 -3.78
N ARG A 484 6.47 2.16 -3.19
CA ARG A 484 5.26 2.70 -3.78
C ARG A 484 5.57 4.01 -4.50
N MET A 485 5.17 4.11 -5.75
CA MET A 485 5.16 5.38 -6.45
C MET A 485 4.13 6.31 -5.79
N LEU A 486 4.50 7.56 -5.57
CA LEU A 486 3.58 8.56 -5.04
C LEU A 486 2.58 8.99 -6.12
N LYS A 487 1.35 9.29 -5.74
CA LYS A 487 0.33 9.85 -6.65
C LYS A 487 0.77 11.18 -7.24
N GLU A 488 1.42 11.99 -6.43
CA GLU A 488 1.98 13.29 -6.79
C GLU A 488 3.42 13.38 -6.28
N VAL A 489 4.28 13.95 -7.10
CA VAL A 489 5.66 14.20 -6.73
C VAL A 489 5.73 15.28 -5.65
N VAL A 490 6.41 14.99 -4.54
CA VAL A 490 6.55 15.90 -3.41
C VAL A 490 7.81 16.72 -3.53
N ALA A 491 7.67 18.04 -3.62
CA ALA A 491 8.81 18.96 -3.65
C ALA A 491 9.25 19.33 -2.23
N VAL A 492 10.53 19.08 -1.92
CA VAL A 492 11.15 19.41 -0.63
C VAL A 492 12.25 20.43 -0.87
N PHE A 493 12.22 21.52 -0.13
CA PHE A 493 13.17 22.64 -0.25
C PHE A 493 14.09 22.73 0.98
N PRO A 494 15.23 23.44 0.89
CA PRO A 494 16.04 23.77 2.06
C PRO A 494 15.19 24.48 3.13
N GLY A 495 15.27 24.01 4.38
CA GLY A 495 14.47 24.53 5.49
C GLY A 495 13.14 23.81 5.72
N ASP A 496 12.76 22.87 4.87
CA ASP A 496 11.61 22.00 5.12
C ASP A 496 11.97 20.90 6.13
N GLU A 497 10.95 20.40 6.82
CA GLU A 497 11.05 19.30 7.78
C GLU A 497 10.29 18.07 7.24
N LEU A 498 10.86 16.88 7.46
CA LEU A 498 10.19 15.61 7.16
C LEU A 498 10.00 14.84 8.47
N ILE A 499 8.76 14.54 8.81
CA ILE A 499 8.38 13.97 10.10
C ILE A 499 7.74 12.60 9.85
N THR A 500 8.40 11.55 10.35
CA THR A 500 7.92 10.16 10.21
C THR A 500 7.45 9.66 11.55
N THR A 501 6.17 9.32 11.66
CA THR A 501 5.51 8.81 12.86
C THR A 501 5.10 7.37 12.66
N CYS A 502 5.50 6.51 13.58
CA CYS A 502 5.14 5.09 13.64
C CYS A 502 4.33 4.80 14.89
N THR A 503 3.28 4.01 14.74
CA THR A 503 2.43 3.54 15.83
C THR A 503 2.60 2.03 15.98
N TYR A 504 2.74 1.57 17.22
CA TYR A 504 3.03 0.18 17.55
C TYR A 504 2.00 -0.41 18.50
N ASN A 505 1.78 -1.72 18.36
CA ASN A 505 1.05 -2.54 19.33
C ASN A 505 2.00 -3.62 19.88
N THR A 506 2.10 -3.71 21.19
CA THR A 506 2.97 -4.65 21.92
C THR A 506 2.20 -5.41 23.02
N GLU A 507 0.87 -5.55 22.88
CA GLU A 507 0.02 -6.28 23.84
C GLU A 507 0.44 -7.74 23.96
N ASP A 508 0.99 -8.32 22.90
CA ASP A 508 1.53 -9.69 22.84
C ASP A 508 2.94 -9.83 23.44
N ARG A 509 3.58 -8.73 23.88
CA ARG A 509 4.96 -8.72 24.35
C ARG A 509 5.03 -8.75 25.88
N SER A 510 5.95 -9.55 26.40
CA SER A 510 6.22 -9.63 27.84
C SER A 510 7.37 -8.75 28.32
N ARG A 511 8.16 -8.21 27.40
CA ARG A 511 9.31 -7.31 27.67
C ARG A 511 9.36 -6.17 26.68
N ALA A 512 10.13 -5.13 27.01
CA ALA A 512 10.35 -4.00 26.08
C ALA A 512 10.88 -4.48 24.73
N THR A 513 10.35 -3.87 23.67
CA THR A 513 10.84 -4.06 22.30
C THR A 513 11.80 -2.92 21.96
N VAL A 514 13.07 -3.23 21.76
CA VAL A 514 14.10 -2.23 21.45
C VAL A 514 14.27 -2.05 19.94
N GLY A 515 14.90 -0.93 19.54
CA GLY A 515 15.27 -0.70 18.14
C GLY A 515 16.42 -1.59 17.71
N GLY A 516 16.35 -2.11 16.48
CA GLY A 516 17.37 -2.98 15.91
C GLY A 516 17.00 -3.58 14.56
N PHE A 517 17.87 -4.44 14.04
CA PHE A 517 17.72 -5.11 12.75
C PHE A 517 16.92 -6.43 12.82
N GLY A 518 16.82 -7.04 14.02
CA GLY A 518 16.11 -8.30 14.21
C GLY A 518 14.60 -8.13 14.06
N ILE A 519 13.91 -9.13 13.50
CA ILE A 519 12.46 -9.04 13.27
C ILE A 519 11.64 -8.87 14.56
N LEU A 520 12.17 -9.31 15.70
CA LEU A 520 11.59 -9.10 17.04
C LEU A 520 11.96 -7.76 17.66
N GLU A 521 12.92 -7.03 17.09
CA GLU A 521 13.25 -5.65 17.37
C GLU A 521 12.37 -4.74 16.51
N GLU A 522 12.52 -3.40 16.59
CA GLU A 522 11.69 -2.50 15.79
C GLU A 522 12.48 -1.45 15.03
N MET A 523 11.85 -1.00 13.95
CA MET A 523 12.27 0.14 13.13
C MET A 523 11.12 1.12 12.95
N CYS A 524 11.46 2.37 12.64
CA CYS A 524 10.53 3.40 12.16
C CYS A 524 11.23 4.15 11.04
N VAL A 525 11.03 3.73 9.81
CA VAL A 525 11.79 4.23 8.65
C VAL A 525 10.88 4.46 7.45
N ASN A 526 11.19 5.48 6.66
CA ASN A 526 10.67 5.69 5.33
C ASN A 526 11.85 5.85 4.37
N TYR A 527 12.00 4.94 3.41
CA TYR A 527 12.96 5.08 2.32
C TYR A 527 12.29 5.84 1.18
N VAL A 528 12.78 7.05 0.90
CA VAL A 528 12.24 7.89 -0.18
C VAL A 528 13.19 7.91 -1.37
N HIS A 529 12.62 7.74 -2.57
CA HIS A 529 13.33 7.88 -3.84
C HIS A 529 13.07 9.27 -4.40
N TYR A 530 14.12 9.98 -4.75
CA TYR A 530 14.02 11.38 -5.15
C TYR A 530 15.01 11.76 -6.25
N TYR A 531 14.81 12.91 -6.86
CA TYR A 531 15.74 13.54 -7.78
C TYR A 531 15.73 15.08 -7.65
N PRO A 532 16.81 15.79 -8.02
CA PRO A 532 18.13 15.29 -8.35
C PRO A 532 18.84 14.68 -7.14
N GLN A 533 19.73 13.70 -7.38
CA GLN A 533 20.55 13.09 -6.32
C GLN A 533 21.37 14.14 -5.57
N THR A 534 21.43 14.00 -4.26
CA THR A 534 22.24 14.82 -3.36
C THR A 534 23.21 13.95 -2.56
N GLN A 535 24.05 14.57 -1.73
CA GLN A 535 24.89 13.83 -0.81
C GLN A 535 24.15 13.34 0.44
N LEU A 536 22.92 13.81 0.69
CA LEU A 536 22.13 13.43 1.85
C LEU A 536 21.54 12.03 1.65
N GLU A 537 21.92 11.10 2.50
CA GLU A 537 21.45 9.72 2.48
C GLU A 537 20.66 9.34 3.73
N LEU A 538 21.10 9.83 4.91
CA LEU A 538 20.41 9.58 6.18
C LEU A 538 19.97 10.91 6.79
N CYS A 539 18.66 11.06 6.99
CA CYS A 539 18.07 12.17 7.73
C CYS A 539 17.14 11.61 8.80
N LYS A 540 17.72 11.17 9.91
CA LYS A 540 17.05 10.46 11.01
C LYS A 540 17.38 11.09 12.35
N SER A 541 16.52 10.85 13.35
CA SER A 541 16.76 11.31 14.70
C SER A 541 16.72 10.17 15.72
N ALA A 542 17.25 10.43 16.88
CA ALA A 542 17.10 9.61 18.08
C ALA A 542 16.88 10.53 19.28
N VAL A 543 16.35 10.02 20.39
CA VAL A 543 16.36 10.77 21.64
C VAL A 543 17.80 11.05 22.05
N ASP A 544 18.07 12.25 22.58
CA ASP A 544 19.42 12.60 23.06
C ASP A 544 19.89 11.63 24.15
N PRO A 545 21.10 11.04 24.03
CA PRO A 545 21.59 10.03 24.98
C PRO A 545 21.65 10.52 26.43
N GLY A 546 21.89 11.82 26.64
CA GLY A 546 21.93 12.40 27.99
C GLY A 546 20.57 12.45 28.65
N TYR A 547 19.49 12.65 27.87
CA TYR A 547 18.12 12.60 28.37
C TYR A 547 17.66 11.15 28.61
N LEU A 548 18.06 10.22 27.76
CA LEU A 548 17.82 8.79 27.98
C LEU A 548 18.49 8.31 29.27
N HIS A 549 19.73 8.73 29.53
CA HIS A 549 20.39 8.42 30.80
C HIS A 549 19.65 8.99 32.02
N ARG A 550 19.12 10.22 31.91
CA ARG A 550 18.28 10.80 32.98
C ARG A 550 17.01 10.00 33.21
N TYR A 551 16.39 9.50 32.16
CA TYR A 551 15.23 8.62 32.25
C TYR A 551 15.55 7.37 33.06
N PHE A 552 16.62 6.65 32.74
CA PHE A 552 17.02 5.46 33.50
C PHE A 552 17.30 5.77 34.98
N ASN A 553 17.97 6.87 35.26
CA ASN A 553 18.19 7.31 36.64
C ASN A 553 16.88 7.63 37.38
N LEU A 554 15.88 8.15 36.69
CA LEU A 554 14.57 8.47 37.28
C LEU A 554 13.80 7.19 37.63
N VAL A 555 13.61 6.29 36.65
CA VAL A 555 12.81 5.07 36.86
C VAL A 555 13.43 4.14 37.89
N ASN A 556 14.77 4.07 38.01
CA ASN A 556 15.46 3.26 38.98
C ASN A 556 15.30 3.79 40.44
N ARG A 557 15.14 5.11 40.63
CA ARG A 557 14.91 5.70 41.95
C ARG A 557 13.57 5.32 42.59
N PHE A 558 12.56 5.03 41.77
CA PHE A 558 11.22 4.72 42.23
C PHE A 558 10.97 3.21 42.43
N ASN A 559 11.98 2.38 42.15
CA ASN A 559 11.82 0.94 42.22
C ASN A 559 12.44 0.31 43.48
N ASP A 560 12.91 1.12 44.44
CA ASP A 560 13.57 0.72 45.71
C ASP A 560 14.69 -0.34 45.58
N GLU A 561 15.11 -0.64 44.37
CA GLU A 561 16.26 -1.49 44.09
C GLU A 561 17.48 -0.60 43.89
N GLU A 562 18.55 -0.82 44.67
CA GLU A 562 19.88 -0.30 44.40
C GLU A 562 20.46 -0.91 43.08
N ILE A 563 19.75 -0.70 41.97
CA ILE A 563 20.26 -1.09 40.67
C ILE A 563 21.32 -0.08 40.30
N CYS A 564 22.55 -0.48 40.50
CA CYS A 564 23.69 0.26 40.03
C CYS A 564 23.57 0.43 38.50
N MET A 565 23.34 1.67 38.06
CA MET A 565 23.49 2.07 36.66
C MET A 565 24.97 2.07 36.29
N CYS A 566 25.58 0.92 36.40
CA CYS A 566 26.96 0.73 36.05
C CYS A 566 27.15 1.00 34.55
N PRO A 567 28.19 1.73 34.12
CA PRO A 567 28.50 1.95 32.70
C PRO A 567 28.67 0.65 31.86
N GLN A 568 28.68 -0.49 32.53
CA GLN A 568 28.85 -1.81 31.96
C GLN A 568 27.54 -2.48 31.52
N VAL A 569 26.35 -1.95 31.91
CA VAL A 569 25.05 -2.52 31.52
C VAL A 569 24.62 -1.92 30.19
N SER A 570 24.37 -2.77 29.21
CA SER A 570 23.93 -2.31 27.88
C SER A 570 22.55 -1.65 27.93
N VAL A 571 22.27 -0.72 27.00
CA VAL A 571 20.96 -0.05 26.92
C VAL A 571 19.78 -1.02 26.82
N PRO A 572 19.84 -2.11 26.02
CA PRO A 572 18.77 -3.12 26.03
C PRO A 572 18.52 -3.73 27.39
N GLN A 573 19.59 -4.11 28.10
CA GLN A 573 19.45 -4.71 29.44
C GLN A 573 18.82 -3.74 30.44
N GLN A 574 19.13 -2.43 30.33
CA GLN A 574 18.48 -1.40 31.15
C GLN A 574 16.99 -1.34 30.89
N PHE A 575 16.54 -1.36 29.64
CA PHE A 575 15.11 -1.42 29.29
C PHE A 575 14.44 -2.72 29.75
N TYR A 576 15.13 -3.86 29.66
CA TYR A 576 14.57 -5.16 30.08
C TYR A 576 14.41 -5.28 31.60
N SER A 577 15.17 -4.52 32.39
CA SER A 577 15.08 -4.51 33.86
C SER A 577 14.02 -3.56 34.41
N ILE A 578 13.40 -2.70 33.58
CA ILE A 578 12.37 -1.77 34.06
C ILE A 578 11.08 -2.52 34.40
N PRO A 579 10.52 -2.35 35.62
CA PRO A 579 9.17 -2.78 35.91
C PRO A 579 8.16 -1.86 35.20
N TRP A 580 7.49 -2.38 34.20
CA TRP A 580 6.60 -1.61 33.32
C TRP A 580 5.24 -1.35 33.97
N ASN A 581 5.19 -0.44 34.94
CA ASN A 581 3.98 0.14 35.49
C ASN A 581 3.56 1.41 34.67
N THR A 582 2.37 1.93 34.96
CA THR A 582 1.84 3.12 34.27
C THR A 582 2.79 4.32 34.32
N PHE A 583 3.38 4.56 35.51
CA PHE A 583 4.32 5.69 35.69
C PHE A 583 5.55 5.57 34.76
N ASN A 584 6.20 4.41 34.75
CA ASN A 584 7.41 4.22 33.92
C ASN A 584 7.11 4.29 32.41
N ARG A 585 5.92 3.84 31.99
CA ARG A 585 5.42 3.99 30.61
C ARG A 585 5.20 5.46 30.26
N ASP A 586 4.49 6.22 31.12
CA ASP A 586 4.17 7.62 30.87
C ASP A 586 5.41 8.51 30.84
N VAL A 587 6.40 8.21 31.71
CA VAL A 587 7.69 8.91 31.69
C VAL A 587 8.45 8.61 30.39
N LEU A 588 8.41 7.39 29.88
CA LEU A 588 9.02 7.07 28.58
C LEU A 588 8.29 7.75 27.42
N LYS A 589 6.96 7.79 27.42
CA LYS A 589 6.15 8.55 26.45
C LYS A 589 6.54 10.04 26.48
N SER A 590 6.67 10.60 27.68
CA SER A 590 7.11 11.99 27.86
C SER A 590 8.52 12.24 27.37
N LEU A 591 9.44 11.30 27.59
CA LEU A 591 10.80 11.38 27.07
C LEU A 591 10.80 11.54 25.53
N TYR A 592 10.12 10.63 24.82
CA TYR A 592 10.08 10.66 23.35
C TYR A 592 9.26 11.83 22.78
N SER A 593 8.35 12.41 23.58
CA SER A 593 7.50 13.52 23.13
C SER A 593 8.12 14.90 23.34
N PHE A 594 9.05 15.04 24.30
CA PHE A 594 9.51 16.38 24.71
C PHE A 594 11.03 16.52 24.84
N ALA A 595 11.79 15.42 24.91
CA ALA A 595 13.23 15.52 25.03
C ALA A 595 13.87 16.01 23.73
N PRO A 596 14.98 16.75 23.81
CA PRO A 596 15.81 17.05 22.66
C PRO A 596 16.28 15.79 21.95
N ILE A 597 16.60 15.95 20.67
CA ILE A 597 17.01 14.86 19.79
C ILE A 597 18.49 14.99 19.38
N SER A 598 19.08 13.85 19.07
CA SER A 598 20.33 13.72 18.33
C SER A 598 20.01 13.46 16.86
N MET A 599 20.56 14.26 15.94
CA MET A 599 20.30 14.18 14.51
C MET A 599 21.40 13.42 13.77
N HIS A 600 21.00 12.51 12.89
CA HIS A 600 21.85 11.83 11.92
C HIS A 600 21.61 12.45 10.53
N CYS A 601 22.24 13.61 10.29
CA CYS A 601 22.30 14.28 8.99
C CYS A 601 23.57 13.82 8.28
N ASN A 602 23.49 12.67 7.55
CA ASN A 602 24.68 11.98 7.04
C ASN A 602 24.70 11.94 5.52
N LYS A 603 25.93 12.09 5.01
CA LYS A 603 26.25 11.88 3.60
C LYS A 603 26.29 10.40 3.24
N SER A 604 26.23 10.10 1.96
CA SER A 604 26.46 8.78 1.38
C SER A 604 27.80 8.11 1.79
N SER A 605 28.77 8.89 2.19
CA SER A 605 30.02 8.41 2.78
C SER A 605 29.92 7.99 4.26
N ALA A 606 28.71 8.00 4.84
CA ALA A 606 28.42 7.80 6.26
C ALA A 606 29.00 8.88 7.19
N VAL A 607 29.53 9.98 6.63
CA VAL A 607 30.05 11.12 7.39
C VAL A 607 28.91 12.12 7.61
N ARG A 608 28.76 12.59 8.85
CA ARG A 608 27.82 13.67 9.16
C ARG A 608 28.16 14.95 8.40
N PHE A 609 27.18 15.70 7.98
CA PHE A 609 27.36 17.08 7.53
C PHE A 609 27.95 17.92 8.67
N PRO A 610 28.77 18.97 8.39
CA PRO A 610 29.30 19.84 9.42
C PRO A 610 28.16 20.51 10.21
N GLY A 611 28.31 20.59 11.53
CA GLY A 611 27.32 21.22 12.40
C GLY A 611 27.21 20.54 13.76
N GLU A 612 26.44 21.15 14.64
CA GLU A 612 26.09 20.57 15.94
C GLU A 612 24.74 19.85 15.78
N TRP A 613 24.71 18.56 16.09
CA TRP A 613 23.58 17.69 15.85
C TRP A 613 23.00 17.06 17.12
N GLU A 614 23.66 17.26 18.26
CA GLU A 614 23.20 16.79 19.57
C GLU A 614 22.28 17.84 20.22
N LYS A 615 21.38 17.42 21.07
CA LYS A 615 20.46 18.27 21.84
C LYS A 615 19.67 19.25 20.98
N GLN A 616 19.34 18.86 19.76
CA GLN A 616 18.50 19.68 18.91
C GLN A 616 17.06 19.71 19.48
N PRO A 617 16.40 20.87 19.46
CA PRO A 617 14.99 20.95 19.86
C PRO A 617 14.13 20.13 18.87
N LEU A 618 12.99 19.66 19.35
CA LEU A 618 11.98 19.10 18.47
C LEU A 618 11.39 20.18 17.55
N PRO A 619 11.06 19.87 16.30
CA PRO A 619 10.29 20.76 15.44
C PRO A 619 9.01 21.27 16.11
N SER A 620 8.75 22.55 16.00
CA SER A 620 7.56 23.18 16.57
C SER A 620 6.43 23.25 15.52
N ILE A 621 5.56 22.26 15.51
CA ILE A 621 4.42 22.24 14.60
C ILE A 621 3.22 22.93 15.25
N THR A 622 2.87 24.09 14.72
CA THR A 622 1.76 24.93 15.20
C THR A 622 0.45 24.67 14.46
N GLU A 623 0.54 24.19 13.22
CA GLU A 623 -0.63 23.86 12.41
C GLU A 623 -0.46 22.49 11.74
N ARG A 624 -1.34 21.55 12.10
CA ARG A 624 -1.38 20.21 11.51
C ARG A 624 -2.31 20.17 10.33
N LEU A 625 -2.03 19.25 9.40
CA LEU A 625 -2.95 18.96 8.30
C LEU A 625 -4.31 18.54 8.88
N ARG A 626 -5.35 19.21 8.46
CA ARG A 626 -6.71 18.76 8.75
C ARG A 626 -6.98 17.51 7.94
N GLU A 627 -7.42 16.45 8.58
CA GLU A 627 -7.95 15.30 7.85
C GLU A 627 -9.10 15.81 6.96
N ARG A 628 -9.03 15.46 5.68
CA ARG A 628 -10.11 15.80 4.74
C ARG A 628 -11.33 14.99 5.17
N ILE A 629 -12.23 15.60 5.92
CA ILE A 629 -13.54 15.00 6.17
C ILE A 629 -14.26 14.97 4.81
N PRO A 630 -14.65 13.82 4.29
CA PRO A 630 -15.42 13.74 3.05
C PRO A 630 -16.70 14.57 3.20
N ARG A 631 -17.11 15.27 2.13
CA ARG A 631 -18.42 15.93 2.12
C ARG A 631 -19.46 14.85 2.00
N CYS A 632 -20.16 14.58 3.09
CA CYS A 632 -21.21 13.57 3.14
C CYS A 632 -22.49 14.06 2.48
N PRO A 633 -23.06 13.35 1.49
CA PRO A 633 -24.42 13.58 1.04
C PRO A 633 -25.40 13.25 2.18
N PRO A 634 -26.65 13.77 2.15
CA PRO A 634 -27.67 13.35 3.10
C PRO A 634 -27.89 11.83 2.97
N ALA A 635 -28.01 11.15 4.10
CA ALA A 635 -28.22 9.71 4.15
C ALA A 635 -29.46 9.31 3.32
N PRO A 636 -29.37 8.29 2.47
CA PRO A 636 -30.54 7.77 1.74
C PRO A 636 -31.55 7.18 2.74
N GLU A 637 -32.83 7.17 2.36
CA GLU A 637 -33.85 6.52 3.18
C GLU A 637 -33.59 5.00 3.23
N PRO A 638 -33.75 4.36 4.40
CA PRO A 638 -33.51 2.93 4.55
C PRO A 638 -34.49 2.11 3.69
N HIS A 639 -33.97 1.29 2.81
CA HIS A 639 -34.78 0.35 2.01
C HIS A 639 -34.72 -1.05 2.65
N PRO A 640 -35.87 -1.74 2.81
CA PRO A 640 -35.88 -3.12 3.27
C PRO A 640 -35.19 -4.02 2.24
N ALA A 641 -34.43 -5.00 2.74
CA ALA A 641 -33.78 -6.01 1.92
C ALA A 641 -34.78 -6.71 0.99
N ALA A 642 -34.50 -6.72 -0.31
CA ALA A 642 -35.30 -7.43 -1.30
C ALA A 642 -34.57 -8.71 -1.75
N PRO A 643 -35.28 -9.83 -1.94
CA PRO A 643 -34.70 -11.05 -2.51
C PRO A 643 -34.06 -10.75 -3.86
N ILE A 644 -32.81 -11.18 -4.05
CA ILE A 644 -32.16 -11.09 -5.36
C ILE A 644 -32.59 -12.26 -6.25
N PRO A 645 -32.63 -12.10 -7.59
CA PRO A 645 -33.03 -13.13 -8.52
C PRO A 645 -31.95 -14.22 -8.70
N LEU A 646 -31.37 -14.68 -7.60
CA LEU A 646 -30.36 -15.72 -7.54
C LEU A 646 -30.83 -16.79 -6.56
N ASN A 647 -31.17 -17.99 -7.05
CA ASN A 647 -31.53 -19.10 -6.18
C ASN A 647 -30.31 -19.96 -5.87
N LEU A 648 -29.68 -19.72 -4.70
CA LEU A 648 -28.52 -20.48 -4.23
C LEU A 648 -28.88 -21.94 -3.89
N GLY A 649 -30.15 -22.22 -3.56
CA GLY A 649 -30.64 -23.58 -3.25
C GLY A 649 -30.72 -24.56 -4.44
N GLN A 650 -30.66 -24.07 -5.68
CA GLN A 650 -30.63 -24.91 -6.89
C GLN A 650 -29.22 -25.40 -7.28
N LEU A 651 -28.21 -25.03 -6.52
CA LEU A 651 -26.80 -25.35 -6.78
C LEU A 651 -26.40 -26.83 -6.64
N ARG A 652 -27.28 -27.67 -6.08
CA ARG A 652 -27.01 -29.09 -5.79
C ARG A 652 -27.56 -30.09 -6.81
N ARG A 653 -28.05 -29.67 -7.96
CA ARG A 653 -28.80 -30.58 -8.87
C ARG A 653 -28.24 -30.72 -10.28
N ASP A 654 -27.03 -30.28 -10.56
CA ASP A 654 -26.37 -30.55 -11.85
C ASP A 654 -24.99 -31.17 -11.67
#